data_12d7a16a26342eaf611c66b0e54e880e
#
_entry.id   12d7a16a26342eaf611c66b0e54e880e
#
_cell.length_a   1.000
_cell.length_b   1.000
_cell.length_c   1.000
_cell.angle_alpha   90.00
_cell.angle_beta   90.00
_cell.angle_gamma   90.00
#
_symmetry.space_group_name_H-M   'P 1'
#
loop_
_entity.id
_entity.type
_entity.pdbx_description
1 polymer ?
#
loop_
_entity_poly.entity_id
_entity_poly.type
_entity_poly.pdbx_seq_one_letter_code
_entity_poly.pdbx_strand_id
1 'polypeptide(L)'
;MWPGLIKTAKEGGVNVIETYVFWNGHELSPGNYYFDGRYNLVKFAKIVQQQGMYLILRIGPFVAAEWNFGGVPVWLHYVPGTVFRTDSEPFKSHMQNFTTYVVNMMKHEKLFASQGGPIILAQAKNEYGDIEKVYGEGGKPYAMWAARMAVSQDIGVPWIMCQQYDAPDPVINTCNSFYCDQFIPNSVNKPKIWTENWPGWFKTFGSRDPHRPPEDVAYAVARFFQKGGSVHNYYMYHGGTNFGRTSGGPFITTSYDYDAPIDEYGIARLPKWGHLKQLHEAIMLCERALLHGEPTLLSLGPSQEADVYSEASGACAAFIANMDEENDKVVYFQNVSYHLPAWSVSILPDCKNVAFNTAKVGFQTSIVEMVPEGMQASMMPQDKGLISLKWYVFMENAGVWGEADFATNGFVDHINTTKDTTDYLWYTTRLVVHVNENERFLSNRSRPMLVVSSKGHALHAFVNQKLEVSASGNGSGSSFKFESRINLKAGKNEIALLSMTVGLQNAGPFYEWVGAGLTSIRLEGFNNGTIDLSSNAWIYKIGLEGEHLKIYQPNGWNSVKWQSTSEPPKNQPLTWYKAVVDPPHGDEPIGLDMIDMGKGLAWLNGEEIGRYWPRTSSIHEECTSNCNYRGKFSPNKCSTGCGEPTQRWYHVPRSWFKPSGNILVIFEEKGGDPTKIKFSRRKVTGVCALILEDHPSVESWNKDIKVNNESKATLQLKCPDSTLISSIKFASFGTPTGKCGSYSKGDCHDPNSLSMIEKVCLNKQGCDVPLSKENFDMGLCPGLTKKLAVEAVCSS
;
A
#
# COMPACT_ATOMS: atom_id res chain seq x y z
N MET A 1 -16.21 4.52 -4.87
CA MET A 1 -14.82 4.98 -4.84
C MET A 1 -14.19 5.11 -6.23
N TRP A 2 -14.30 4.12 -7.15
CA TRP A 2 -13.62 4.15 -8.45
C TRP A 2 -13.78 5.45 -9.27
N PRO A 3 -15.00 6.02 -9.47
CA PRO A 3 -15.11 7.26 -10.25
C PRO A 3 -14.31 8.43 -9.67
N GLY A 4 -14.32 8.58 -8.34
CA GLY A 4 -13.55 9.64 -7.66
C GLY A 4 -12.04 9.44 -7.78
N LEU A 5 -11.55 8.21 -7.55
CA LEU A 5 -10.13 7.86 -7.67
C LEU A 5 -9.60 8.10 -9.09
N ILE A 6 -10.35 7.66 -10.11
CA ILE A 6 -9.97 7.84 -11.52
C ILE A 6 -9.99 9.33 -11.90
N LYS A 7 -10.98 10.09 -11.40
CA LYS A 7 -11.03 11.54 -11.58
C LYS A 7 -9.80 12.22 -10.95
N THR A 8 -9.47 11.90 -9.70
CA THR A 8 -8.28 12.46 -9.03
C THR A 8 -6.98 12.10 -9.76
N ALA A 9 -6.89 10.87 -10.30
CA ALA A 9 -5.75 10.46 -11.11
C ALA A 9 -5.65 11.30 -12.41
N LYS A 10 -6.77 11.47 -13.12
CA LYS A 10 -6.82 12.31 -14.32
C LYS A 10 -6.44 13.77 -14.04
N GLU A 11 -6.95 14.33 -12.96
CA GLU A 11 -6.59 15.68 -12.50
C GLU A 11 -5.10 15.81 -12.15
N GLY A 12 -4.47 14.72 -11.74
CA GLY A 12 -3.02 14.59 -11.55
C GLY A 12 -2.22 14.49 -12.85
N GLY A 13 -2.85 14.60 -14.02
CA GLY A 13 -2.18 14.65 -15.32
C GLY A 13 -1.83 13.29 -15.93
N VAL A 14 -2.26 12.16 -15.31
CA VAL A 14 -2.09 10.84 -15.92
C VAL A 14 -3.23 10.55 -16.91
N ASN A 15 -2.93 9.81 -17.98
CA ASN A 15 -3.87 9.52 -19.07
C ASN A 15 -4.18 8.03 -19.23
N VAL A 16 -3.50 7.17 -18.50
CA VAL A 16 -3.66 5.71 -18.52
C VAL A 16 -3.83 5.21 -17.08
N ILE A 17 -4.77 4.31 -16.86
CA ILE A 17 -4.89 3.52 -15.63
C ILE A 17 -4.36 2.12 -15.90
N GLU A 18 -3.61 1.56 -14.98
CA GLU A 18 -3.21 0.16 -14.99
C GLU A 18 -3.90 -0.57 -13.84
N THR A 19 -4.40 -1.78 -14.07
CA THR A 19 -4.98 -2.62 -13.03
C THR A 19 -4.62 -4.07 -13.19
N TYR A 20 -4.46 -4.77 -12.06
CA TYR A 20 -4.34 -6.21 -12.02
C TYR A 20 -5.68 -6.92 -12.16
N VAL A 21 -5.59 -8.20 -12.53
CA VAL A 21 -6.68 -9.18 -12.44
C VAL A 21 -6.26 -10.23 -11.41
N PHE A 22 -6.95 -10.31 -10.29
CA PHE A 22 -6.61 -11.25 -9.21
C PHE A 22 -7.34 -12.58 -9.44
N TRP A 23 -6.65 -13.57 -9.99
CA TRP A 23 -7.22 -14.86 -10.33
C TRP A 23 -7.96 -15.52 -9.15
N ASN A 24 -7.34 -15.55 -7.95
CA ASN A 24 -7.97 -16.11 -6.75
C ASN A 24 -9.19 -15.32 -6.25
N GLY A 25 -9.33 -14.05 -6.65
CA GLY A 25 -10.54 -13.26 -6.40
C GLY A 25 -11.66 -13.50 -7.40
N HIS A 26 -11.33 -14.03 -8.59
CA HIS A 26 -12.26 -14.24 -9.69
C HIS A 26 -12.65 -15.69 -9.93
N GLU A 27 -11.81 -16.66 -9.61
CA GLU A 27 -12.10 -18.09 -9.73
C GLU A 27 -11.96 -18.77 -8.35
N LEU A 28 -13.05 -18.72 -7.59
CA LEU A 28 -13.07 -19.18 -6.19
C LEU A 28 -12.90 -20.70 -6.04
N SER A 29 -13.32 -21.44 -7.05
CA SER A 29 -13.09 -22.87 -7.24
C SER A 29 -13.05 -23.16 -8.73
N PRO A 30 -12.51 -24.30 -9.19
CA PRO A 30 -12.36 -24.58 -10.62
C PRO A 30 -13.64 -24.35 -11.42
N GLY A 31 -13.60 -23.42 -12.39
CA GLY A 31 -14.73 -23.06 -13.25
C GLY A 31 -15.83 -22.20 -12.60
N ASN A 32 -15.70 -21.85 -11.33
CA ASN A 32 -16.64 -20.99 -10.62
C ASN A 32 -16.13 -19.55 -10.58
N TYR A 33 -16.59 -18.75 -11.56
CA TYR A 33 -16.11 -17.38 -11.74
C TYR A 33 -16.99 -16.35 -11.03
N TYR A 34 -16.34 -15.31 -10.47
CA TYR A 34 -16.99 -14.19 -9.79
C TYR A 34 -16.44 -12.85 -10.29
N PHE A 35 -17.31 -12.03 -10.91
CA PHE A 35 -16.99 -10.71 -11.46
C PHE A 35 -18.00 -9.65 -11.03
N ASP A 36 -18.53 -9.75 -9.82
CA ASP A 36 -19.53 -8.82 -9.29
C ASP A 36 -18.97 -7.91 -8.18
N GLY A 37 -19.74 -6.88 -7.83
CA GLY A 37 -19.40 -5.96 -6.75
C GLY A 37 -18.05 -5.26 -6.97
N ARG A 38 -17.14 -5.36 -6.01
CA ARG A 38 -15.80 -4.79 -6.07
C ARG A 38 -14.85 -5.55 -7.02
N TYR A 39 -15.25 -6.73 -7.49
CA TYR A 39 -14.51 -7.52 -8.47
C TYR A 39 -15.05 -7.36 -9.91
N ASN A 40 -15.96 -6.39 -10.14
CA ASN A 40 -16.54 -6.17 -11.47
C ASN A 40 -15.57 -5.42 -12.40
N LEU A 41 -14.70 -6.18 -13.06
CA LEU A 41 -13.64 -5.69 -13.93
C LEU A 41 -14.19 -4.96 -15.16
N VAL A 42 -15.30 -5.46 -15.74
CA VAL A 42 -15.99 -4.83 -16.89
C VAL A 42 -16.49 -3.44 -16.50
N LYS A 43 -17.14 -3.30 -15.35
CA LYS A 43 -17.59 -2.02 -14.82
C LYS A 43 -16.42 -1.05 -14.59
N PHE A 44 -15.32 -1.55 -14.04
CA PHE A 44 -14.13 -0.74 -13.84
C PHE A 44 -13.59 -0.19 -15.17
N ALA A 45 -13.39 -1.06 -16.17
CA ALA A 45 -12.91 -0.65 -17.50
C ALA A 45 -13.84 0.38 -18.16
N LYS A 46 -15.17 0.21 -18.05
CA LYS A 46 -16.16 1.17 -18.57
C LYS A 46 -16.08 2.53 -17.84
N ILE A 47 -15.81 2.56 -16.53
CA ILE A 47 -15.63 3.81 -15.79
C ILE A 47 -14.36 4.53 -16.26
N VAL A 48 -13.25 3.82 -16.48
CA VAL A 48 -12.01 4.39 -17.04
C VAL A 48 -12.31 5.02 -18.41
N GLN A 49 -13.01 4.31 -19.29
CA GLN A 49 -13.41 4.80 -20.62
C GLN A 49 -14.31 6.04 -20.53
N GLN A 50 -15.30 6.05 -19.63
CA GLN A 50 -16.19 7.20 -19.41
C GLN A 50 -15.45 8.45 -18.94
N GLN A 51 -14.35 8.29 -18.23
CA GLN A 51 -13.46 9.38 -17.85
C GLN A 51 -12.52 9.84 -18.98
N GLY A 52 -12.59 9.20 -20.16
CA GLY A 52 -11.73 9.50 -21.32
C GLY A 52 -10.28 9.11 -21.08
N MET A 53 -10.03 8.02 -20.35
CA MET A 53 -8.69 7.49 -20.07
C MET A 53 -8.51 6.12 -20.73
N TYR A 54 -7.26 5.74 -20.95
CA TYR A 54 -6.88 4.42 -21.41
C TYR A 54 -6.67 3.45 -20.25
N LEU A 55 -6.62 2.15 -20.56
CA LEU A 55 -6.41 1.08 -19.59
C LEU A 55 -5.31 0.13 -20.03
N ILE A 56 -4.43 -0.24 -19.12
CA ILE A 56 -3.52 -1.39 -19.24
C ILE A 56 -4.05 -2.49 -18.35
N LEU A 57 -4.28 -3.67 -18.93
CA LEU A 57 -4.84 -4.81 -18.20
C LEU A 57 -3.76 -5.84 -17.88
N ARG A 58 -3.35 -5.90 -16.60
CA ARG A 58 -2.35 -6.87 -16.14
C ARG A 58 -3.05 -8.16 -15.71
N ILE A 59 -3.23 -9.08 -16.68
CA ILE A 59 -3.91 -10.35 -16.44
C ILE A 59 -3.06 -11.27 -15.58
N GLY A 60 -1.77 -11.32 -15.83
CA GLY A 60 -0.84 -12.21 -15.13
C GLY A 60 -0.85 -13.63 -15.71
N PRO A 61 -1.59 -14.57 -15.06
CA PRO A 61 -2.45 -14.45 -13.88
C PRO A 61 -1.71 -14.51 -12.53
N PHE A 62 -0.40 -14.82 -12.48
CA PHE A 62 0.41 -14.53 -11.32
C PHE A 62 0.77 -13.03 -11.33
N VAL A 63 0.47 -12.33 -10.26
CA VAL A 63 0.62 -10.87 -10.19
C VAL A 63 1.53 -10.39 -9.05
N ALA A 64 1.95 -11.24 -8.13
CA ALA A 64 2.62 -10.89 -6.88
C ALA A 64 1.81 -9.86 -6.05
N ALA A 65 1.97 -8.58 -6.32
CA ALA A 65 1.17 -7.44 -5.86
C ALA A 65 0.97 -7.37 -4.34
N GLU A 66 1.84 -7.99 -3.55
CA GLU A 66 1.67 -8.16 -2.10
C GLU A 66 0.25 -8.70 -1.75
N TRP A 67 -0.36 -9.36 -2.72
CA TRP A 67 -1.65 -10.00 -2.63
C TRP A 67 -1.52 -11.47 -2.22
N ASN A 68 -2.47 -11.96 -1.46
CA ASN A 68 -2.47 -13.32 -0.93
C ASN A 68 -2.20 -14.36 -2.02
N PHE A 69 -1.20 -15.21 -1.80
CA PHE A 69 -0.74 -16.26 -2.70
C PHE A 69 -0.38 -15.77 -4.13
N GLY A 70 0.09 -14.52 -4.26
CA GLY A 70 0.48 -13.91 -5.53
C GLY A 70 -0.65 -13.75 -6.55
N GLY A 71 -1.91 -13.79 -6.07
CA GLY A 71 -3.11 -13.72 -6.88
C GLY A 71 -3.54 -15.06 -7.50
N VAL A 72 -2.77 -16.14 -7.33
CA VAL A 72 -3.12 -17.48 -7.84
C VAL A 72 -4.06 -18.18 -6.86
N PRO A 73 -5.10 -18.91 -7.31
CA PRO A 73 -5.98 -19.65 -6.43
C PRO A 73 -5.24 -20.76 -5.66
N VAL A 74 -5.44 -20.83 -4.35
CA VAL A 74 -4.80 -21.85 -3.50
C VAL A 74 -5.21 -23.27 -3.90
N TRP A 75 -6.45 -23.46 -4.34
CA TRP A 75 -6.93 -24.77 -4.81
C TRP A 75 -6.08 -25.36 -5.96
N LEU A 76 -5.44 -24.51 -6.77
CA LEU A 76 -4.63 -24.95 -7.90
C LEU A 76 -3.37 -25.71 -7.45
N HIS A 77 -2.81 -25.34 -6.28
CA HIS A 77 -1.69 -26.08 -5.68
C HIS A 77 -2.00 -27.55 -5.41
N TYR A 78 -3.29 -27.88 -5.17
CA TYR A 78 -3.73 -29.26 -4.87
C TYR A 78 -4.18 -30.04 -6.09
N VAL A 79 -4.09 -29.48 -7.30
CA VAL A 79 -4.30 -30.23 -8.55
C VAL A 79 -3.05 -31.11 -8.77
N PRO A 80 -3.22 -32.45 -8.89
CA PRO A 80 -2.06 -33.36 -9.01
C PRO A 80 -1.16 -33.02 -10.19
N GLY A 81 0.15 -33.01 -9.95
CA GLY A 81 1.18 -32.70 -10.94
C GLY A 81 1.40 -31.21 -11.20
N THR A 82 0.72 -30.32 -10.47
CA THR A 82 0.89 -28.87 -10.61
C THR A 82 2.16 -28.39 -9.93
N VAL A 83 3.00 -27.67 -10.67
CA VAL A 83 4.10 -26.87 -10.17
C VAL A 83 3.96 -25.47 -10.76
N PHE A 84 3.87 -24.46 -9.90
CA PHE A 84 3.56 -23.10 -10.34
C PHE A 84 4.68 -22.51 -11.19
N ARG A 85 4.29 -21.80 -12.24
CA ARG A 85 5.19 -20.99 -13.09
C ARG A 85 6.31 -21.83 -13.74
N THR A 86 6.00 -23.09 -14.07
CA THR A 86 6.90 -24.00 -14.81
C THR A 86 6.19 -24.58 -16.03
N ASP A 87 6.92 -25.37 -16.82
CA ASP A 87 6.36 -26.12 -17.96
C ASP A 87 5.51 -27.34 -17.51
N SER A 88 4.63 -27.11 -16.54
CA SER A 88 3.69 -28.08 -15.96
C SER A 88 2.33 -27.96 -16.65
N GLU A 89 1.85 -29.03 -17.30
CA GLU A 89 0.58 -28.98 -18.03
C GLU A 89 -0.62 -28.61 -17.17
N PRO A 90 -0.82 -29.12 -15.93
CA PRO A 90 -1.94 -28.67 -15.12
C PRO A 90 -1.92 -27.18 -14.84
N PHE A 91 -0.75 -26.60 -14.53
CA PHE A 91 -0.65 -25.15 -14.32
C PHE A 91 -0.92 -24.36 -15.59
N LYS A 92 -0.29 -24.75 -16.71
CA LYS A 92 -0.47 -24.05 -18.00
C LYS A 92 -1.92 -24.12 -18.48
N SER A 93 -2.56 -25.27 -18.38
CA SER A 93 -3.95 -25.45 -18.81
C SER A 93 -4.91 -24.55 -18.03
N HIS A 94 -4.79 -24.49 -16.70
CA HIS A 94 -5.62 -23.61 -15.87
C HIS A 94 -5.32 -22.13 -16.14
N MET A 95 -4.04 -21.76 -16.27
CA MET A 95 -3.62 -20.40 -16.60
C MET A 95 -4.22 -19.95 -17.95
N GLN A 96 -4.13 -20.79 -18.97
CA GLN A 96 -4.71 -20.51 -20.29
C GLN A 96 -6.22 -20.35 -20.23
N ASN A 97 -6.92 -21.26 -19.52
CA ASN A 97 -8.37 -21.20 -19.38
C ASN A 97 -8.82 -19.89 -18.73
N PHE A 98 -8.18 -19.48 -17.63
CA PHE A 98 -8.48 -18.23 -16.97
C PHE A 98 -8.18 -17.01 -17.85
N THR A 99 -7.00 -16.98 -18.48
CA THR A 99 -6.61 -15.88 -19.39
C THR A 99 -7.60 -15.76 -20.54
N THR A 100 -7.95 -16.88 -21.15
CA THR A 100 -8.92 -16.93 -22.26
C THR A 100 -10.32 -16.46 -21.81
N TYR A 101 -10.74 -16.84 -20.61
CA TYR A 101 -12.03 -16.39 -20.06
C TYR A 101 -12.05 -14.86 -19.91
N VAL A 102 -11.03 -14.27 -19.28
CA VAL A 102 -10.93 -12.82 -19.10
C VAL A 102 -10.87 -12.10 -20.43
N VAL A 103 -10.04 -12.56 -21.37
CA VAL A 103 -9.92 -11.98 -22.72
C VAL A 103 -11.24 -12.04 -23.46
N ASN A 104 -11.93 -13.17 -23.44
CA ASN A 104 -13.21 -13.31 -24.15
C ASN A 104 -14.30 -12.40 -23.55
N MET A 105 -14.33 -12.23 -22.22
CA MET A 105 -15.20 -11.29 -21.54
C MET A 105 -14.93 -9.85 -22.00
N MET A 106 -13.66 -9.43 -22.07
CA MET A 106 -13.28 -8.09 -22.53
C MET A 106 -13.60 -7.89 -24.02
N LYS A 107 -13.38 -8.91 -24.86
CA LYS A 107 -13.78 -8.89 -26.28
C LYS A 107 -15.27 -8.77 -26.48
N HIS A 108 -16.07 -9.55 -25.74
CA HIS A 108 -17.54 -9.51 -25.78
C HIS A 108 -18.07 -8.11 -25.47
N GLU A 109 -17.48 -7.47 -24.48
CA GLU A 109 -17.82 -6.11 -24.05
C GLU A 109 -17.17 -5.01 -24.91
N LYS A 110 -16.39 -5.37 -25.94
CA LYS A 110 -15.68 -4.46 -26.85
C LYS A 110 -14.74 -3.47 -26.14
N LEU A 111 -13.99 -3.98 -25.17
CA LEU A 111 -13.15 -3.14 -24.31
C LEU A 111 -11.70 -2.99 -24.79
N PHE A 112 -11.25 -3.79 -25.77
CA PHE A 112 -9.93 -3.57 -26.39
C PHE A 112 -9.94 -2.37 -27.35
N ALA A 113 -8.81 -1.65 -27.43
CA ALA A 113 -8.68 -0.48 -28.30
C ALA A 113 -8.89 -0.82 -29.78
N SER A 114 -8.52 -2.02 -30.21
CA SER A 114 -8.84 -2.57 -31.54
C SER A 114 -10.35 -2.64 -31.84
N GLN A 115 -11.18 -2.58 -30.82
CA GLN A 115 -12.65 -2.59 -30.91
C GLN A 115 -13.28 -1.24 -30.55
N GLY A 116 -12.46 -0.20 -30.25
CA GLY A 116 -12.89 1.11 -29.77
C GLY A 116 -13.00 1.24 -28.24
N GLY A 117 -12.50 0.26 -27.48
CA GLY A 117 -12.45 0.27 -26.03
C GLY A 117 -11.22 0.96 -25.44
N PRO A 118 -11.11 1.03 -24.13
CA PRO A 118 -10.01 1.74 -23.44
C PRO A 118 -8.72 0.91 -23.29
N ILE A 119 -8.75 -0.43 -23.45
CA ILE A 119 -7.61 -1.30 -23.19
C ILE A 119 -6.62 -1.20 -24.36
N ILE A 120 -5.45 -0.59 -24.10
CA ILE A 120 -4.39 -0.36 -25.09
C ILE A 120 -3.24 -1.36 -25.01
N LEU A 121 -3.02 -1.98 -23.87
CA LEU A 121 -1.98 -2.98 -23.60
C LEU A 121 -2.54 -4.07 -22.67
N ALA A 122 -2.03 -5.30 -22.80
CA ALA A 122 -2.29 -6.37 -21.87
C ALA A 122 -0.96 -7.00 -21.40
N GLN A 123 -0.87 -7.38 -20.12
CA GLN A 123 0.33 -7.99 -19.56
C GLN A 123 0.10 -9.45 -19.21
N ALA A 124 1.02 -10.31 -19.66
CA ALA A 124 1.16 -11.69 -19.23
C ALA A 124 2.38 -11.83 -18.32
N LYS A 125 2.23 -12.59 -17.23
CA LYS A 125 3.24 -12.84 -16.18
C LYS A 125 3.72 -11.57 -15.46
N ASN A 126 4.26 -11.74 -14.25
CA ASN A 126 4.92 -10.70 -13.49
C ASN A 126 6.32 -11.14 -13.08
N GLU A 127 7.36 -10.34 -13.40
CA GLU A 127 8.74 -10.43 -12.94
C GLU A 127 9.36 -11.86 -13.03
N TYR A 128 9.04 -12.59 -14.08
CA TYR A 128 9.46 -13.98 -14.18
C TYR A 128 10.94 -14.12 -14.56
N GLY A 129 11.48 -13.22 -15.37
CA GLY A 129 12.87 -13.27 -15.81
C GLY A 129 13.89 -13.26 -14.66
N ASP A 130 13.54 -12.67 -13.53
CA ASP A 130 14.40 -12.60 -12.35
C ASP A 130 14.57 -13.96 -11.65
N ILE A 131 13.59 -14.85 -11.78
CA ILE A 131 13.56 -16.17 -11.12
C ILE A 131 13.55 -17.35 -12.08
N GLU A 132 13.45 -17.12 -13.38
CA GLU A 132 13.33 -18.16 -14.42
C GLU A 132 14.39 -19.27 -14.28
N LYS A 133 15.65 -18.87 -14.02
CA LYS A 133 16.77 -19.80 -13.90
C LYS A 133 16.64 -20.78 -12.73
N VAL A 134 15.93 -20.41 -11.67
CA VAL A 134 15.74 -21.26 -10.49
C VAL A 134 14.84 -22.45 -10.81
N TYR A 135 13.98 -22.31 -11.81
CA TYR A 135 13.10 -23.40 -12.28
C TYR A 135 13.78 -24.41 -13.22
N GLY A 136 15.09 -24.21 -13.51
CA GLY A 136 15.86 -25.13 -14.37
C GLY A 136 15.23 -25.32 -15.76
N GLU A 137 15.08 -26.57 -16.18
CA GLU A 137 14.57 -26.93 -17.52
C GLU A 137 13.10 -26.51 -17.73
N GLY A 138 12.33 -26.32 -16.67
CA GLY A 138 10.93 -25.87 -16.75
C GLY A 138 10.74 -24.36 -16.92
N GLY A 139 11.77 -23.56 -16.65
CA GLY A 139 11.67 -22.09 -16.64
C GLY A 139 11.49 -21.49 -18.02
N LYS A 140 12.48 -21.62 -18.88
CA LYS A 140 12.48 -21.05 -20.24
C LYS A 140 11.31 -21.53 -21.10
N PRO A 141 10.98 -22.84 -21.15
CA PRO A 141 9.83 -23.35 -21.90
C PRO A 141 8.51 -22.70 -21.44
N TYR A 142 8.32 -22.53 -20.13
CA TYR A 142 7.13 -21.85 -19.59
C TYR A 142 7.07 -20.37 -20.04
N ALA A 143 8.18 -19.62 -19.98
CA ALA A 143 8.23 -18.23 -20.44
C ALA A 143 7.82 -18.11 -21.91
N MET A 144 8.39 -18.96 -22.75
CA MET A 144 8.10 -19.00 -24.19
C MET A 144 6.67 -19.44 -24.50
N TRP A 145 6.17 -20.43 -23.75
CA TRP A 145 4.78 -20.87 -23.87
C TRP A 145 3.81 -19.76 -23.50
N ALA A 146 4.05 -19.06 -22.39
CA ALA A 146 3.18 -17.98 -21.92
C ALA A 146 3.10 -16.82 -22.93
N ALA A 147 4.23 -16.47 -23.55
CA ALA A 147 4.25 -15.46 -24.63
C ALA A 147 3.40 -15.91 -25.83
N ARG A 148 3.59 -17.15 -26.31
CA ARG A 148 2.79 -17.70 -27.41
C ARG A 148 1.30 -17.80 -27.07
N MET A 149 0.97 -18.24 -25.87
CA MET A 149 -0.41 -18.34 -25.37
C MET A 149 -1.06 -16.95 -25.35
N ALA A 150 -0.36 -15.92 -24.85
CA ALA A 150 -0.85 -14.55 -24.84
C ALA A 150 -1.11 -14.04 -26.26
N VAL A 151 -0.15 -14.15 -27.16
CA VAL A 151 -0.29 -13.72 -28.57
C VAL A 151 -1.42 -14.45 -29.27
N SER A 152 -1.64 -15.75 -29.00
CA SER A 152 -2.73 -16.54 -29.61
C SER A 152 -4.12 -16.07 -29.19
N GLN A 153 -4.24 -15.25 -28.15
CA GLN A 153 -5.53 -14.65 -27.77
C GLN A 153 -6.04 -13.63 -28.78
N ASP A 154 -5.21 -13.14 -29.69
CA ASP A 154 -5.59 -12.23 -30.80
C ASP A 154 -6.48 -11.06 -30.35
N ILE A 155 -5.95 -10.24 -29.44
CA ILE A 155 -6.68 -9.10 -28.84
C ILE A 155 -6.55 -7.79 -29.63
N GLY A 156 -5.69 -7.76 -30.66
CA GLY A 156 -5.45 -6.59 -31.50
C GLY A 156 -4.76 -5.41 -30.82
N VAL A 157 -4.19 -5.63 -29.61
CA VAL A 157 -3.32 -4.70 -28.89
C VAL A 157 -2.06 -5.44 -28.43
N PRO A 158 -0.93 -4.73 -28.19
CA PRO A 158 0.31 -5.39 -27.80
C PRO A 158 0.22 -6.09 -26.44
N TRP A 159 0.95 -7.18 -26.29
CA TRP A 159 1.25 -7.84 -25.03
C TRP A 159 2.59 -7.39 -24.49
N ILE A 160 2.67 -7.22 -23.15
CA ILE A 160 3.90 -6.89 -22.44
C ILE A 160 4.24 -7.96 -21.40
N MET A 161 5.54 -8.08 -21.07
CA MET A 161 6.09 -8.90 -19.99
C MET A 161 7.14 -8.09 -19.23
N CYS A 162 6.86 -7.77 -17.96
CA CYS A 162 7.83 -7.05 -17.15
C CYS A 162 8.95 -7.96 -16.64
N GLN A 163 10.16 -7.40 -16.51
CA GLN A 163 11.37 -8.09 -16.05
C GLN A 163 11.60 -9.41 -16.82
N GLN A 164 11.33 -9.42 -18.12
CA GLN A 164 11.61 -10.57 -19.00
C GLN A 164 12.55 -10.11 -20.12
N TYR A 165 13.84 -10.15 -19.87
CA TYR A 165 14.87 -9.57 -20.74
C TYR A 165 14.92 -10.18 -22.13
N ASP A 166 14.42 -11.40 -22.29
CA ASP A 166 14.39 -12.17 -23.53
C ASP A 166 12.97 -12.48 -24.02
N ALA A 167 12.00 -11.62 -23.66
CA ALA A 167 10.63 -11.73 -24.16
C ALA A 167 10.62 -11.84 -25.69
N PRO A 168 10.00 -12.91 -26.25
CA PRO A 168 10.03 -13.12 -27.70
C PRO A 168 9.12 -12.12 -28.42
N ASP A 169 9.45 -11.79 -29.66
CA ASP A 169 8.59 -10.96 -30.50
C ASP A 169 7.24 -11.66 -30.77
N PRO A 170 6.13 -10.92 -30.82
CA PRO A 170 6.00 -9.47 -30.71
C PRO A 170 5.79 -8.93 -29.28
N VAL A 171 5.99 -9.75 -28.25
CA VAL A 171 5.77 -9.34 -26.85
C VAL A 171 6.83 -8.32 -26.42
N ILE A 172 6.41 -7.19 -25.85
CA ILE A 172 7.29 -6.12 -25.42
C ILE A 172 7.82 -6.42 -24.02
N ASN A 173 9.14 -6.41 -23.84
CA ASN A 173 9.75 -6.47 -22.52
C ASN A 173 9.75 -5.09 -21.85
N THR A 174 9.52 -5.05 -20.53
CA THR A 174 9.38 -3.81 -19.77
C THR A 174 10.17 -3.85 -18.46
N CYS A 175 10.39 -2.69 -17.85
CA CYS A 175 11.17 -2.51 -16.65
C CYS A 175 10.28 -2.28 -15.42
N ASN A 176 10.66 -2.88 -14.28
CA ASN A 176 10.11 -2.60 -12.95
C ASN A 176 11.28 -2.21 -12.03
N SER A 177 11.30 -1.01 -11.50
CA SER A 177 12.34 -0.56 -10.56
C SER A 177 12.02 0.82 -9.99
N PHE A 178 12.85 1.32 -9.04
CA PHE A 178 12.88 2.73 -8.66
C PHE A 178 13.42 3.63 -9.78
N TYR A 179 14.23 3.09 -10.71
CA TYR A 179 14.84 3.82 -11.83
C TYR A 179 14.92 2.91 -13.06
N CYS A 180 14.41 3.36 -14.19
CA CYS A 180 14.44 2.64 -15.47
C CYS A 180 15.01 3.48 -16.63
N ASP A 181 15.71 4.58 -16.32
CA ASP A 181 16.34 5.43 -17.32
C ASP A 181 17.42 4.70 -18.15
N GLN A 182 18.11 3.70 -17.53
CA GLN A 182 19.11 2.87 -18.19
C GLN A 182 18.53 1.59 -18.84
N PHE A 183 17.24 1.33 -18.74
CA PHE A 183 16.61 0.17 -19.36
C PHE A 183 16.67 0.28 -20.89
N ILE A 184 17.04 -0.80 -21.55
CA ILE A 184 17.06 -0.92 -23.02
C ILE A 184 16.14 -2.07 -23.43
N PRO A 185 15.13 -1.82 -24.28
CA PRO A 185 14.33 -2.90 -24.87
C PRO A 185 15.20 -3.93 -25.60
N ASN A 186 14.77 -5.18 -25.63
CA ASN A 186 15.55 -6.27 -26.26
C ASN A 186 15.45 -6.31 -27.79
N SER A 187 14.75 -5.35 -28.40
CA SER A 187 14.68 -5.13 -29.85
C SER A 187 14.50 -3.64 -30.14
N VAL A 188 15.12 -3.16 -31.24
CA VAL A 188 15.02 -1.77 -31.71
C VAL A 188 13.58 -1.34 -32.05
N ASN A 189 12.71 -2.31 -32.34
CA ASN A 189 11.32 -2.07 -32.72
C ASN A 189 10.39 -2.02 -31.49
N LYS A 190 10.90 -2.26 -30.27
CA LYS A 190 10.10 -2.23 -29.05
C LYS A 190 10.25 -0.88 -28.35
N PRO A 191 9.14 -0.26 -27.91
CA PRO A 191 9.20 0.97 -27.14
C PRO A 191 9.78 0.72 -25.73
N LYS A 192 10.39 1.75 -25.16
CA LYS A 192 10.88 1.74 -23.77
C LYS A 192 9.72 1.99 -22.82
N ILE A 193 9.34 0.96 -22.07
CA ILE A 193 8.19 0.97 -21.17
C ILE A 193 8.63 0.69 -19.73
N TRP A 194 8.12 1.49 -18.79
CA TRP A 194 8.30 1.33 -17.35
C TRP A 194 6.95 0.94 -16.73
N THR A 195 6.78 -0.33 -16.44
CA THR A 195 5.52 -0.89 -15.91
C THR A 195 5.35 -0.72 -14.42
N GLU A 196 6.44 -0.62 -13.65
CA GLU A 196 6.36 -0.32 -12.22
C GLU A 196 7.46 0.65 -11.81
N ASN A 197 7.09 1.92 -11.64
CA ASN A 197 7.86 2.89 -10.89
C ASN A 197 7.29 2.96 -9.47
N TRP A 198 8.10 2.63 -8.48
CA TRP A 198 7.67 2.54 -7.09
C TRP A 198 7.78 3.91 -6.37
N PRO A 199 6.66 4.65 -6.15
CA PRO A 199 6.68 5.97 -5.50
C PRO A 199 6.87 5.91 -3.98
N GLY A 200 6.91 4.72 -3.42
CA GLY A 200 7.12 4.35 -2.04
C GLY A 200 7.38 2.86 -1.93
N TRP A 201 6.85 2.21 -0.90
CA TRP A 201 6.95 0.76 -0.70
C TRP A 201 5.81 0.24 0.18
N PHE A 202 5.56 -1.07 0.14
CA PHE A 202 4.61 -1.73 1.02
C PHE A 202 5.15 -1.89 2.45
N LYS A 203 4.25 -2.21 3.39
CA LYS A 203 4.54 -2.38 4.81
C LYS A 203 4.18 -3.76 5.31
N THR A 204 4.90 -4.20 6.35
CA THR A 204 4.54 -5.39 7.13
C THR A 204 4.22 -5.00 8.57
N PHE A 205 3.31 -5.71 9.24
CA PHE A 205 2.98 -5.44 10.64
C PHE A 205 4.24 -5.47 11.52
N GLY A 206 4.56 -4.34 12.14
CA GLY A 206 5.78 -4.13 12.94
C GLY A 206 6.95 -3.49 12.19
N SER A 207 6.82 -3.18 10.90
CA SER A 207 7.80 -2.41 10.14
C SER A 207 7.60 -0.91 10.29
N ARG A 208 8.62 -0.13 9.95
CA ARG A 208 8.53 1.32 9.77
C ARG A 208 7.80 1.65 8.47
N ASP A 209 7.39 2.92 8.31
CA ASP A 209 6.76 3.42 7.09
C ASP A 209 7.85 3.92 6.11
N PRO A 210 8.08 3.27 4.97
CA PRO A 210 8.92 3.79 3.91
C PRO A 210 8.34 5.09 3.34
N HIS A 211 9.20 6.06 3.07
CA HIS A 211 8.82 7.33 2.46
C HIS A 211 9.78 7.71 1.35
N ARG A 212 9.28 7.87 0.13
CA ARG A 212 10.06 8.34 -1.02
C ARG A 212 9.72 9.80 -1.32
N PRO A 213 10.70 10.73 -1.24
CA PRO A 213 10.46 12.14 -1.52
C PRO A 213 9.92 12.39 -2.92
N PRO A 214 9.02 13.37 -3.10
CA PRO A 214 8.48 13.72 -4.41
C PRO A 214 9.55 14.15 -5.41
N GLU A 215 10.63 14.80 -4.93
CA GLU A 215 11.78 15.21 -5.74
C GLU A 215 12.46 14.02 -6.42
N ASP A 216 12.65 12.92 -5.68
CA ASP A 216 13.31 11.73 -6.22
C ASP A 216 12.39 10.96 -7.18
N VAL A 217 11.11 10.89 -6.89
CA VAL A 217 10.14 10.29 -7.85
C VAL A 217 10.12 11.09 -9.15
N ALA A 218 10.05 12.42 -9.04
CA ALA A 218 10.06 13.32 -10.20
C ALA A 218 11.37 13.22 -10.99
N TYR A 219 12.52 13.17 -10.29
CA TYR A 219 13.83 12.94 -10.91
C TYR A 219 13.84 11.65 -11.73
N ALA A 220 13.42 10.53 -11.15
CA ALA A 220 13.41 9.24 -11.82
C ALA A 220 12.54 9.26 -13.10
N VAL A 221 11.36 9.88 -13.05
CA VAL A 221 10.46 9.99 -14.20
C VAL A 221 11.02 10.93 -15.28
N ALA A 222 11.51 12.10 -14.88
CA ALA A 222 12.14 13.03 -15.83
C ALA A 222 13.34 12.39 -16.55
N ARG A 223 14.19 11.67 -15.81
CA ARG A 223 15.31 10.90 -16.38
C ARG A 223 14.84 9.83 -17.36
N PHE A 224 13.74 9.14 -17.06
CA PHE A 224 13.21 8.12 -17.96
C PHE A 224 12.78 8.69 -19.32
N PHE A 225 12.04 9.82 -19.32
CA PHE A 225 11.66 10.50 -20.57
C PHE A 225 12.86 11.17 -21.24
N GLN A 226 13.79 11.72 -20.47
CA GLN A 226 15.07 12.23 -20.98
C GLN A 226 15.80 11.16 -21.80
N LYS A 227 15.73 9.90 -21.43
CA LYS A 227 16.39 8.76 -22.09
C LYS A 227 15.49 7.99 -23.04
N GLY A 228 14.48 8.63 -23.65
CA GLY A 228 13.62 8.05 -24.68
C GLY A 228 12.53 7.12 -24.17
N GLY A 229 12.08 7.28 -22.93
CA GLY A 229 10.95 6.56 -22.40
C GLY A 229 9.63 6.90 -23.11
N SER A 230 8.80 5.89 -23.37
CA SER A 230 7.52 6.03 -24.11
C SER A 230 6.30 5.91 -23.22
N VAL A 231 6.29 4.92 -22.32
CA VAL A 231 5.19 4.68 -21.37
C VAL A 231 5.77 4.53 -19.98
N HIS A 232 5.22 5.28 -19.04
CA HIS A 232 5.60 5.26 -17.63
C HIS A 232 4.36 5.00 -16.76
N ASN A 233 4.46 4.07 -15.81
CA ASN A 233 3.41 3.74 -14.86
C ASN A 233 3.91 3.80 -13.42
N TYR A 234 3.18 4.51 -12.56
CA TYR A 234 3.41 4.50 -11.13
C TYR A 234 2.79 3.26 -10.50
N TYR A 235 3.57 2.45 -9.87
CA TYR A 235 3.13 1.34 -9.07
C TYR A 235 3.46 1.61 -7.59
N MET A 236 2.58 2.11 -6.77
CA MET A 236 1.14 2.40 -6.97
C MET A 236 0.90 3.89 -7.14
N TYR A 237 -0.03 4.28 -8.00
CA TYR A 237 -0.58 5.65 -7.98
C TYR A 237 -1.66 5.80 -6.89
N HIS A 238 -2.40 4.72 -6.63
CA HIS A 238 -3.30 4.50 -5.51
C HIS A 238 -3.22 3.04 -5.10
N GLY A 239 -2.63 2.75 -3.95
CA GLY A 239 -2.50 1.38 -3.46
C GLY A 239 -3.77 0.85 -2.80
N GLY A 240 -4.46 1.69 -2.07
CA GLY A 240 -5.73 1.36 -1.42
C GLY A 240 -5.62 0.43 -0.23
N THR A 241 -6.63 -0.42 -0.06
CA THR A 241 -6.78 -1.33 1.08
C THR A 241 -6.98 -2.76 0.60
N ASN A 242 -6.17 -3.68 1.08
CA ASN A 242 -6.38 -5.12 0.89
C ASN A 242 -7.41 -5.63 1.90
N PHE A 243 -8.68 -5.38 1.60
CA PHE A 243 -9.80 -5.77 2.47
C PHE A 243 -9.85 -7.27 2.70
N GLY A 244 -10.32 -7.64 3.89
CA GLY A 244 -10.46 -9.04 4.27
C GLY A 244 -9.11 -9.72 4.50
N ARG A 245 -8.97 -10.91 3.98
CA ARG A 245 -7.76 -11.74 4.05
C ARG A 245 -6.91 -11.67 2.78
N THR A 246 -7.07 -10.61 1.98
CA THR A 246 -6.44 -10.52 0.65
C THR A 246 -5.00 -10.00 0.69
N SER A 247 -4.53 -9.37 1.78
CA SER A 247 -3.12 -9.03 1.92
C SER A 247 -2.26 -10.29 1.94
N GLY A 248 -1.18 -10.26 1.17
CA GLY A 248 -0.22 -11.34 1.07
C GLY A 248 0.70 -11.43 2.28
N GLY A 249 1.73 -12.18 2.12
CA GLY A 249 2.55 -12.37 3.30
C GLY A 249 3.90 -13.02 3.11
N PRO A 250 4.40 -13.40 4.28
CA PRO A 250 3.74 -13.19 5.58
C PRO A 250 3.81 -11.72 6.05
N PHE A 251 2.80 -11.33 6.84
CA PHE A 251 2.72 -10.08 7.60
C PHE A 251 2.44 -8.78 6.84
N ILE A 252 2.17 -8.78 5.55
CA ILE A 252 1.83 -7.55 4.85
C ILE A 252 0.57 -6.94 5.46
N THR A 253 0.59 -5.62 5.69
CA THR A 253 -0.52 -4.90 6.33
C THR A 253 -1.78 -4.91 5.48
N THR A 254 -2.93 -4.71 6.13
CA THR A 254 -4.21 -4.52 5.44
C THR A 254 -4.19 -3.26 4.57
N SER A 255 -3.53 -2.20 5.05
CA SER A 255 -3.24 -1.01 4.24
C SER A 255 -2.21 -1.33 3.16
N TYR A 256 -2.53 -0.97 1.93
CA TYR A 256 -1.59 -0.96 0.81
C TYR A 256 -1.32 0.46 0.31
N ASP A 257 -1.20 1.40 1.25
CA ASP A 257 -1.02 2.83 1.00
C ASP A 257 0.17 3.14 0.08
N TYR A 258 1.28 2.39 0.22
CA TYR A 258 2.47 2.43 -0.64
C TYR A 258 3.19 3.79 -0.71
N ASP A 259 2.86 4.73 0.17
CA ASP A 259 3.26 6.15 0.06
C ASP A 259 2.88 6.76 -1.31
N ALA A 260 1.76 6.28 -1.87
CA ALA A 260 1.29 6.59 -3.21
C ALA A 260 0.83 8.07 -3.36
N PRO A 261 0.82 8.63 -4.58
CA PRO A 261 0.29 9.98 -4.84
C PRO A 261 -1.17 10.19 -4.42
N ILE A 262 -2.00 9.16 -4.47
CA ILE A 262 -3.32 9.13 -3.84
C ILE A 262 -3.24 8.18 -2.66
N ASP A 263 -3.55 8.67 -1.44
CA ASP A 263 -3.45 7.86 -0.23
C ASP A 263 -4.51 6.74 -0.16
N GLU A 264 -4.39 5.84 0.82
CA GLU A 264 -5.30 4.70 1.03
C GLU A 264 -6.78 5.12 1.02
N TYR A 265 -7.08 6.31 1.53
CA TYR A 265 -8.45 6.83 1.67
C TYR A 265 -8.98 7.56 0.43
N GLY A 266 -8.15 7.73 -0.60
CA GLY A 266 -8.51 8.40 -1.85
C GLY A 266 -8.25 9.91 -1.86
N ILE A 267 -7.49 10.43 -0.89
CA ILE A 267 -7.09 11.84 -0.81
C ILE A 267 -5.75 12.02 -1.53
N ALA A 268 -5.62 13.07 -2.34
CA ALA A 268 -4.35 13.43 -2.95
C ALA A 268 -3.28 13.73 -1.88
N ARG A 269 -2.17 12.98 -1.92
CA ARG A 269 -1.03 13.14 -1.00
C ARG A 269 -0.17 14.32 -1.45
N LEU A 270 -0.44 15.47 -0.89
CA LEU A 270 0.36 16.67 -1.19
C LEU A 270 1.60 16.76 -0.29
N PRO A 271 2.77 17.18 -0.82
CA PRO A 271 2.95 17.77 -2.15
C PRO A 271 3.20 16.76 -3.28
N LYS A 272 3.36 15.45 -2.99
CA LYS A 272 3.76 14.43 -3.98
C LYS A 272 2.86 14.44 -5.23
N TRP A 273 1.54 14.31 -5.03
CA TRP A 273 0.58 14.34 -6.14
C TRP A 273 0.69 15.62 -6.97
N GLY A 274 0.80 16.79 -6.32
CA GLY A 274 0.83 18.07 -7.00
C GLY A 274 2.15 18.32 -7.75
N HIS A 275 3.28 17.93 -7.17
CA HIS A 275 4.58 18.04 -7.80
C HIS A 275 4.69 17.14 -9.04
N LEU A 276 4.16 15.91 -8.94
CA LEU A 276 4.08 15.00 -10.08
C LEU A 276 3.11 15.49 -11.16
N LYS A 277 2.01 16.13 -10.79
CA LYS A 277 1.11 16.80 -11.75
C LYS A 277 1.86 17.85 -12.57
N GLN A 278 2.62 18.73 -11.92
CA GLN A 278 3.42 19.75 -12.60
C GLN A 278 4.50 19.13 -13.51
N LEU A 279 5.11 18.01 -13.07
CA LEU A 279 6.02 17.24 -13.93
C LEU A 279 5.31 16.71 -15.17
N HIS A 280 4.12 16.14 -15.05
CA HIS A 280 3.35 15.62 -16.20
C HIS A 280 3.01 16.75 -17.19
N GLU A 281 2.58 17.92 -16.68
CA GLU A 281 2.33 19.09 -17.49
C GLU A 281 3.59 19.55 -18.25
N ALA A 282 4.75 19.57 -17.60
CA ALA A 282 6.01 19.92 -18.23
C ALA A 282 6.44 18.91 -19.32
N ILE A 283 6.25 17.61 -19.10
CA ILE A 283 6.52 16.56 -20.10
C ILE A 283 5.56 16.71 -21.30
N MET A 284 4.28 16.99 -21.05
CA MET A 284 3.31 17.22 -22.13
C MET A 284 3.66 18.43 -23.01
N LEU A 285 4.25 19.50 -22.46
CA LEU A 285 4.78 20.60 -23.26
C LEU A 285 5.89 20.17 -24.23
N CYS A 286 6.60 19.09 -23.91
CA CYS A 286 7.67 18.51 -24.72
C CYS A 286 7.16 17.43 -25.71
N GLU A 287 5.87 17.05 -25.67
CA GLU A 287 5.31 15.87 -26.36
C GLU A 287 5.72 15.82 -27.83
N ARG A 288 5.57 16.92 -28.56
CA ARG A 288 5.88 16.95 -30.00
C ARG A 288 7.34 16.65 -30.26
N ALA A 289 8.26 17.27 -29.52
CA ALA A 289 9.70 17.05 -29.68
C ALA A 289 10.08 15.60 -29.26
N LEU A 290 9.49 15.06 -28.20
CA LEU A 290 9.73 13.69 -27.73
C LEU A 290 9.24 12.63 -28.73
N LEU A 291 8.12 12.87 -29.42
CA LEU A 291 7.54 11.91 -30.38
C LEU A 291 8.22 11.90 -31.75
N HIS A 292 8.79 13.02 -32.17
CA HIS A 292 9.28 13.22 -33.54
C HIS A 292 10.74 13.63 -33.63
N GLY A 293 11.36 14.02 -32.52
CA GLY A 293 12.75 14.44 -32.45
C GLY A 293 13.69 13.28 -32.07
N GLU A 294 14.88 13.30 -32.67
CA GLU A 294 15.96 12.40 -32.26
C GLU A 294 16.77 13.05 -31.12
N PRO A 295 17.11 12.32 -30.06
CA PRO A 295 17.88 12.87 -28.96
C PRO A 295 19.35 13.08 -29.32
N THR A 296 19.86 14.25 -29.00
CA THR A 296 21.29 14.57 -29.04
C THR A 296 21.80 14.71 -27.61
N LEU A 297 22.73 13.84 -27.21
CA LEU A 297 23.36 13.89 -25.89
C LEU A 297 24.53 14.86 -25.88
N LEU A 298 24.52 15.79 -24.93
CA LEU A 298 25.58 16.75 -24.67
C LEU A 298 26.11 16.59 -23.25
N SER A 299 27.40 16.37 -23.10
CA SER A 299 28.07 16.41 -21.80
C SER A 299 28.26 17.86 -21.36
N LEU A 300 27.81 18.19 -20.15
CA LEU A 300 27.95 19.53 -19.55
C LEU A 300 28.91 19.54 -18.33
N GLY A 301 29.43 18.37 -17.98
CA GLY A 301 30.33 18.15 -16.85
C GLY A 301 30.46 16.66 -16.51
N PRO A 302 31.22 16.29 -15.47
CA PRO A 302 31.42 14.87 -15.10
C PRO A 302 30.14 14.11 -14.74
N SER A 303 29.18 14.81 -14.13
CA SER A 303 27.86 14.27 -13.73
C SER A 303 26.71 15.15 -14.21
N GLN A 304 26.94 15.96 -15.24
CA GLN A 304 25.93 16.83 -15.83
C GLN A 304 25.82 16.56 -17.32
N GLU A 305 24.60 16.45 -17.81
CA GLU A 305 24.31 16.19 -19.22
C GLU A 305 23.02 16.87 -19.66
N ALA A 306 22.89 17.09 -20.96
CA ALA A 306 21.64 17.48 -21.58
C ALA A 306 21.30 16.52 -22.71
N ASP A 307 20.05 16.10 -22.81
CA ASP A 307 19.49 15.46 -23.97
C ASP A 307 18.55 16.44 -24.67
N VAL A 308 18.82 16.71 -25.94
CA VAL A 308 18.08 17.69 -26.75
C VAL A 308 17.32 16.97 -27.84
N TYR A 309 16.02 17.11 -27.84
CA TYR A 309 15.12 16.57 -28.85
C TYR A 309 14.72 17.69 -29.80
N SER A 310 15.09 17.54 -31.09
CA SER A 310 14.82 18.55 -32.11
C SER A 310 14.12 17.94 -33.28
N GLU A 311 13.06 18.57 -33.75
CA GLU A 311 12.35 18.23 -34.98
C GLU A 311 12.71 19.24 -36.10
N ALA A 312 12.74 18.80 -37.36
CA ALA A 312 13.01 19.65 -38.54
C ALA A 312 12.00 20.82 -38.68
N SER A 313 10.80 20.70 -38.13
CA SER A 313 9.77 21.75 -38.09
C SER A 313 10.07 22.87 -37.08
N GLY A 314 11.12 22.73 -36.23
CA GLY A 314 11.55 23.69 -35.24
C GLY A 314 11.09 23.43 -33.83
N ALA A 315 10.31 22.35 -33.58
CA ALA A 315 10.01 21.93 -32.21
C ALA A 315 11.29 21.45 -31.53
N CYS A 316 11.51 21.92 -30.29
CA CYS A 316 12.71 21.62 -29.52
C CYS A 316 12.33 21.44 -28.03
N ALA A 317 12.87 20.39 -27.41
CA ALA A 317 12.81 20.20 -25.96
C ALA A 317 14.16 19.74 -25.42
N ALA A 318 14.58 20.24 -24.28
CA ALA A 318 15.81 19.84 -23.61
C ALA A 318 15.57 19.41 -22.19
N PHE A 319 16.27 18.35 -21.76
CA PHE A 319 16.33 17.88 -20.39
C PHE A 319 17.76 18.04 -19.90
N ILE A 320 17.97 18.88 -18.88
CA ILE A 320 19.30 19.13 -18.32
C ILE A 320 19.36 18.52 -16.94
N ALA A 321 20.21 17.49 -16.80
CA ALA A 321 20.33 16.72 -15.57
C ALA A 321 21.63 17.04 -14.81
N ASN A 322 21.52 17.13 -13.48
CA ASN A 322 22.63 17.05 -12.55
C ASN A 322 22.48 15.75 -11.72
N MET A 323 23.35 14.79 -12.00
CA MET A 323 23.38 13.48 -11.36
C MET A 323 24.35 13.46 -10.14
N ASP A 324 25.00 14.58 -9.81
CA ASP A 324 25.79 14.72 -8.57
C ASP A 324 24.83 14.62 -7.36
N GLU A 325 25.15 13.72 -6.43
CA GLU A 325 24.30 13.45 -5.25
C GLU A 325 24.50 14.48 -4.12
N GLU A 326 25.51 15.32 -4.19
CA GLU A 326 25.88 16.24 -3.12
C GLU A 326 25.83 17.71 -3.54
N ASN A 327 26.30 18.02 -4.74
CA ASN A 327 26.63 19.39 -5.11
C ASN A 327 25.70 19.94 -6.18
N ASP A 328 25.12 21.10 -5.89
CA ASP A 328 24.51 21.95 -6.90
C ASP A 328 25.54 22.39 -7.92
N LYS A 329 25.16 22.55 -9.20
CA LYS A 329 26.05 22.95 -10.29
C LYS A 329 25.46 24.08 -11.09
N VAL A 330 26.34 24.92 -11.64
CA VAL A 330 26.02 25.89 -12.69
C VAL A 330 26.60 25.37 -13.98
N VAL A 331 25.75 25.17 -14.97
CA VAL A 331 26.15 24.69 -16.30
C VAL A 331 25.82 25.72 -17.37
N TYR A 332 26.59 25.70 -18.48
CA TYR A 332 26.29 26.52 -19.62
C TYR A 332 25.74 25.66 -20.76
N PHE A 333 24.53 25.98 -21.20
CA PHE A 333 23.84 25.30 -22.29
C PHE A 333 23.30 26.36 -23.24
N GLN A 334 23.66 26.29 -24.54
CA GLN A 334 23.26 27.26 -25.60
C GLN A 334 23.50 28.74 -25.20
N ASN A 335 24.65 29.01 -24.62
CA ASN A 335 25.05 30.33 -24.11
C ASN A 335 24.20 30.92 -22.95
N VAL A 336 23.39 30.08 -22.30
CA VAL A 336 22.65 30.43 -21.11
C VAL A 336 23.18 29.66 -19.91
N SER A 337 23.27 30.32 -18.75
CA SER A 337 23.69 29.71 -17.49
C SER A 337 22.48 29.17 -16.75
N TYR A 338 22.55 27.91 -16.31
CA TYR A 338 21.48 27.23 -15.53
C TYR A 338 22.04 26.74 -14.21
N HIS A 339 21.35 27.10 -13.13
CA HIS A 339 21.60 26.53 -11.81
C HIS A 339 20.83 25.23 -11.65
N LEU A 340 21.53 24.14 -11.43
CA LEU A 340 20.98 22.79 -11.29
C LEU A 340 21.19 22.28 -9.86
N PRO A 341 20.16 22.16 -9.06
CA PRO A 341 20.27 21.46 -7.77
C PRO A 341 20.86 20.06 -7.94
N ALA A 342 21.55 19.57 -6.92
CA ALA A 342 22.03 18.19 -6.90
C ALA A 342 20.85 17.21 -7.08
N TRP A 343 21.09 16.10 -7.79
CA TRP A 343 20.08 15.08 -8.05
C TRP A 343 18.79 15.64 -8.66
N SER A 344 18.92 16.41 -9.73
CA SER A 344 17.75 17.04 -10.37
C SER A 344 17.82 17.07 -11.90
N VAL A 345 16.65 17.24 -12.50
CA VAL A 345 16.46 17.47 -13.94
C VAL A 345 15.65 18.76 -14.12
N SER A 346 16.14 19.64 -14.98
CA SER A 346 15.38 20.79 -15.52
C SER A 346 14.80 20.44 -16.88
N ILE A 347 13.50 20.73 -17.08
CA ILE A 347 12.78 20.50 -18.34
C ILE A 347 12.57 21.82 -19.03
N LEU A 348 13.04 21.93 -20.27
CA LEU A 348 13.00 23.12 -21.12
C LEU A 348 12.20 22.82 -22.41
N PRO A 349 10.89 23.13 -22.48
CA PRO A 349 10.05 22.78 -23.64
C PRO A 349 10.39 23.53 -24.94
N ASP A 350 11.17 24.61 -24.84
CA ASP A 350 11.65 25.43 -25.95
C ASP A 350 13.18 25.42 -26.08
N CYS A 351 13.85 24.48 -25.43
CA CYS A 351 15.31 24.40 -25.32
C CYS A 351 16.01 25.61 -24.68
N LYS A 352 15.27 26.50 -24.04
CA LYS A 352 15.81 27.75 -23.46
C LYS A 352 15.30 28.07 -22.07
N ASN A 353 14.00 28.01 -21.88
CA ASN A 353 13.36 28.40 -20.62
C ASN A 353 12.95 27.20 -19.78
N VAL A 354 13.28 27.20 -18.50
CA VAL A 354 12.94 26.12 -17.57
C VAL A 354 11.46 26.21 -17.22
N ALA A 355 10.69 25.18 -17.56
CA ALA A 355 9.30 25.05 -17.16
C ALA A 355 9.14 24.32 -15.81
N PHE A 356 10.05 23.40 -15.50
CA PHE A 356 9.99 22.57 -14.30
C PHE A 356 11.39 22.11 -13.88
N ASN A 357 11.64 22.02 -12.58
CA ASN A 357 12.81 21.34 -12.02
C ASN A 357 12.40 20.37 -10.94
N THR A 358 12.88 19.14 -11.02
CA THR A 358 12.45 18.02 -10.15
C THR A 358 12.76 18.21 -8.66
N ALA A 359 13.77 19.01 -8.30
CA ALA A 359 14.14 19.30 -6.92
C ALA A 359 13.44 20.53 -6.34
N LYS A 360 12.74 21.33 -7.16
CA LYS A 360 12.06 22.54 -6.71
C LYS A 360 10.57 22.25 -6.48
N VAL A 361 10.20 21.77 -5.28
CA VAL A 361 8.82 21.48 -4.90
C VAL A 361 8.15 22.78 -4.45
N GLY A 362 7.26 23.31 -5.28
CA GLY A 362 6.49 24.53 -4.97
C GLY A 362 5.01 24.27 -4.68
N PHE A 363 4.55 23.03 -4.86
CA PHE A 363 3.17 22.67 -4.58
C PHE A 363 2.90 22.61 -3.07
N GLN A 364 1.70 23.05 -2.64
CA GLN A 364 1.34 22.99 -1.22
C GLN A 364 1.36 21.59 -0.64
N THR A 365 1.58 21.49 0.66
CA THR A 365 1.41 20.29 1.49
C THR A 365 0.09 20.40 2.24
N SER A 366 -0.67 19.31 2.32
CA SER A 366 -1.87 19.22 3.19
C SER A 366 -1.51 18.65 4.55
N ILE A 367 -1.97 19.31 5.61
CA ILE A 367 -1.94 18.76 6.97
C ILE A 367 -3.19 17.91 7.12
N VAL A 368 -3.01 16.59 7.18
CA VAL A 368 -4.09 15.61 7.24
C VAL A 368 -4.11 14.94 8.61
N GLU A 369 -5.25 14.95 9.27
CA GLU A 369 -5.43 14.37 10.59
C GLU A 369 -6.57 13.35 10.62
N MET A 370 -6.43 12.36 11.51
CA MET A 370 -7.50 11.44 11.86
C MET A 370 -8.25 12.01 13.06
N VAL A 371 -9.39 12.67 12.80
CA VAL A 371 -10.23 13.32 13.82
C VAL A 371 -11.17 12.26 14.40
N PRO A 372 -11.02 11.87 15.69
CA PRO A 372 -11.85 10.84 16.28
C PRO A 372 -13.28 11.31 16.46
N GLU A 373 -14.23 10.46 16.08
CA GLU A 373 -15.64 10.51 16.49
C GLU A 373 -15.94 9.28 17.31
N GLY A 374 -16.54 9.43 18.49
CA GLY A 374 -16.99 8.30 19.29
C GLY A 374 -17.95 7.42 18.48
N MET A 375 -17.99 6.12 18.77
CA MET A 375 -19.03 5.26 18.22
C MET A 375 -20.37 5.71 18.78
N GLN A 376 -21.25 6.19 17.90
CA GLN A 376 -22.60 6.57 18.30
C GLN A 376 -23.49 5.34 18.27
N ALA A 377 -24.22 5.11 19.39
CA ALA A 377 -25.23 4.07 19.44
C ALA A 377 -26.38 4.41 18.50
N SER A 378 -26.82 3.48 17.69
CA SER A 378 -27.99 3.68 16.85
C SER A 378 -29.24 3.90 17.72
N MET A 379 -29.95 5.00 17.48
CA MET A 379 -31.22 5.29 18.17
C MET A 379 -32.29 4.31 17.69
N MET A 380 -32.71 3.38 18.56
CA MET A 380 -33.97 2.69 18.37
C MET A 380 -35.14 3.65 18.68
N PRO A 381 -36.24 3.65 17.91
CA PRO A 381 -37.33 4.63 18.04
C PRO A 381 -38.02 4.65 19.41
N GLN A 382 -37.69 3.77 20.33
CA GLN A 382 -38.37 3.62 21.63
C GLN A 382 -37.58 4.10 22.87
N ASP A 383 -36.29 4.48 22.70
CA ASP A 383 -35.43 4.84 23.84
C ASP A 383 -35.24 6.36 23.95
N LYS A 384 -35.92 6.97 24.94
CA LYS A 384 -35.69 8.34 25.38
C LYS A 384 -34.73 8.36 26.56
N GLY A 385 -33.41 8.26 26.30
CA GLY A 385 -32.39 8.34 27.35
C GLY A 385 -30.97 8.44 26.78
N LEU A 386 -29.99 8.78 27.63
CA LEU A 386 -28.56 8.70 27.26
C LEU A 386 -28.25 7.25 26.87
N ILE A 387 -28.10 7.02 25.59
CA ILE A 387 -27.88 5.68 25.02
C ILE A 387 -26.38 5.39 25.09
N SER A 388 -25.94 4.59 26.07
CA SER A 388 -24.60 3.98 26.03
C SER A 388 -24.56 2.92 24.92
N LEU A 389 -23.44 2.83 24.20
CA LEU A 389 -23.23 1.80 23.19
C LEU A 389 -23.40 0.42 23.84
N LYS A 390 -24.31 -0.38 23.30
CA LYS A 390 -24.59 -1.73 23.77
C LYS A 390 -23.74 -2.74 23.01
N TRP A 391 -22.96 -3.49 23.76
CA TRP A 391 -22.14 -4.56 23.23
C TRP A 391 -22.82 -5.92 23.35
N TYR A 392 -22.55 -6.77 22.40
CA TYR A 392 -22.90 -8.18 22.40
C TYR A 392 -21.61 -8.98 22.29
N VAL A 393 -21.42 -9.95 23.19
CA VAL A 393 -20.16 -10.69 23.35
C VAL A 393 -20.40 -12.17 23.17
N PHE A 394 -19.54 -12.83 22.43
CA PHE A 394 -19.44 -14.28 22.32
C PHE A 394 -17.97 -14.68 22.50
N MET A 395 -17.70 -15.58 23.44
CA MET A 395 -16.34 -16.08 23.73
C MET A 395 -16.19 -17.48 23.18
N GLU A 396 -15.13 -17.71 22.42
CA GLU A 396 -14.76 -19.03 21.97
C GLU A 396 -13.99 -19.82 23.03
N ASN A 397 -14.15 -21.14 23.00
CA ASN A 397 -13.31 -22.03 23.79
C ASN A 397 -11.94 -22.21 23.08
N ALA A 398 -10.85 -22.27 23.88
CA ALA A 398 -9.55 -22.60 23.34
C ALA A 398 -9.49 -24.10 22.98
N GLY A 399 -8.97 -24.43 21.79
CA GLY A 399 -8.82 -25.78 21.33
C GLY A 399 -9.98 -26.27 20.47
N VAL A 400 -10.39 -27.51 20.66
CA VAL A 400 -11.45 -28.14 19.84
C VAL A 400 -12.83 -27.63 20.25
N TRP A 401 -13.55 -27.02 19.33
CA TRP A 401 -14.96 -26.68 19.43
C TRP A 401 -15.79 -27.67 18.60
N GLY A 402 -16.97 -28.05 19.11
CA GLY A 402 -17.77 -29.13 18.48
C GLY A 402 -17.02 -30.47 18.43
N GLU A 403 -17.08 -31.13 17.31
CA GLU A 403 -16.30 -32.34 17.04
C GLU A 403 -14.93 -31.99 16.42
N ALA A 404 -13.93 -32.82 16.72
CA ALA A 404 -12.61 -32.70 16.09
C ALA A 404 -12.69 -33.02 14.59
N ASP A 405 -11.96 -32.33 13.77
CA ASP A 405 -11.90 -32.63 12.33
C ASP A 405 -11.12 -33.92 12.08
N PHE A 406 -10.00 -34.10 12.77
CA PHE A 406 -9.20 -35.34 12.76
C PHE A 406 -8.20 -35.35 13.92
N ALA A 407 -7.52 -36.47 14.07
CA ALA A 407 -6.40 -36.65 15.00
C ALA A 407 -5.29 -37.47 14.32
N THR A 408 -4.03 -37.10 14.62
CA THR A 408 -2.85 -37.84 14.11
C THR A 408 -1.67 -37.67 15.06
N ASN A 409 -0.70 -38.57 14.98
CA ASN A 409 0.58 -38.42 15.67
C ASN A 409 1.47 -37.43 14.89
N GLY A 410 2.14 -36.55 15.63
CA GLY A 410 2.99 -35.52 15.05
C GLY A 410 2.22 -34.32 14.48
N PHE A 411 2.94 -33.43 13.80
CA PHE A 411 2.37 -32.19 13.30
C PHE A 411 1.98 -32.26 11.83
N VAL A 412 0.88 -31.61 11.49
CA VAL A 412 0.48 -31.34 10.11
C VAL A 412 0.90 -29.93 9.71
N ASP A 413 1.15 -29.74 8.42
CA ASP A 413 1.38 -28.40 7.88
C ASP A 413 0.08 -27.58 7.92
N HIS A 414 0.15 -26.35 8.39
CA HIS A 414 -1.00 -25.49 8.58
C HIS A 414 -1.70 -25.17 7.25
N ILE A 415 -0.94 -24.74 6.25
CA ILE A 415 -1.49 -24.29 4.96
C ILE A 415 -2.10 -25.47 4.21
N ASN A 416 -1.42 -26.61 4.17
CA ASN A 416 -1.94 -27.83 3.57
C ASN A 416 -3.21 -28.35 4.24
N THR A 417 -3.38 -28.08 5.52
CA THR A 417 -4.56 -28.49 6.29
C THR A 417 -5.73 -27.56 6.07
N THR A 418 -5.53 -26.25 6.22
CA THR A 418 -6.60 -25.27 6.08
C THR A 418 -6.93 -24.93 4.63
N LYS A 419 -5.99 -25.12 3.72
CA LYS A 419 -6.10 -24.73 2.30
C LYS A 419 -6.53 -23.27 2.14
N ASP A 420 -6.07 -22.41 3.08
CA ASP A 420 -6.40 -21.00 3.17
C ASP A 420 -7.89 -20.66 3.31
N THR A 421 -8.71 -21.59 3.75
CA THR A 421 -10.14 -21.33 4.03
C THR A 421 -10.32 -20.48 5.28
N THR A 422 -9.33 -20.47 6.16
CA THR A 422 -9.24 -19.67 7.40
C THR A 422 -7.78 -19.40 7.73
N ASP A 423 -7.52 -18.36 8.57
CA ASP A 423 -6.19 -18.08 9.12
C ASP A 423 -5.85 -19.03 10.29
N TYR A 424 -6.79 -19.82 10.81
CA TYR A 424 -6.69 -20.48 12.11
C TYR A 424 -6.63 -22.00 12.02
N LEU A 425 -5.67 -22.60 12.75
CA LEU A 425 -5.60 -24.05 12.95
C LEU A 425 -5.26 -24.36 14.40
N TRP A 426 -6.15 -25.11 15.07
CA TRP A 426 -5.91 -25.61 16.41
C TRP A 426 -5.13 -26.91 16.41
N TYR A 427 -4.09 -26.96 17.26
CA TYR A 427 -3.35 -28.14 17.65
C TYR A 427 -3.61 -28.38 19.14
N THR A 428 -4.31 -29.45 19.51
CA THR A 428 -4.67 -29.74 20.90
C THR A 428 -4.14 -31.09 21.33
N THR A 429 -3.49 -31.15 22.49
CA THR A 429 -3.04 -32.40 23.10
C THR A 429 -3.35 -32.39 24.60
N ARG A 430 -3.35 -33.58 25.19
CA ARG A 430 -3.57 -33.78 26.62
C ARG A 430 -2.36 -34.36 27.29
N LEU A 431 -2.01 -33.81 28.44
CA LEU A 431 -0.91 -34.26 29.28
C LEU A 431 -1.46 -34.60 30.68
N VAL A 432 -1.03 -35.75 31.23
CA VAL A 432 -1.33 -36.11 32.61
C VAL A 432 -0.10 -35.92 33.47
N VAL A 433 -0.18 -35.02 34.44
CA VAL A 433 0.85 -34.82 35.45
C VAL A 433 0.52 -35.64 36.70
N HIS A 434 1.30 -36.69 36.98
CA HIS A 434 1.07 -37.63 38.08
C HIS A 434 1.42 -37.01 39.43
N VAL A 435 0.54 -37.10 40.39
CA VAL A 435 0.68 -36.51 41.75
C VAL A 435 1.77 -37.19 42.59
N ASN A 436 2.08 -38.47 42.28
CA ASN A 436 3.06 -39.28 43.05
C ASN A 436 4.52 -38.99 42.67
N GLU A 437 4.76 -38.25 41.64
CA GLU A 437 6.06 -37.72 41.30
C GLU A 437 6.18 -36.37 42.01
N ASN A 438 7.17 -36.26 42.95
CA ASN A 438 7.48 -34.99 43.60
C ASN A 438 7.98 -33.97 42.56
N GLU A 439 7.12 -33.60 41.65
CA GLU A 439 7.45 -32.61 40.62
C GLU A 439 7.80 -31.28 41.28
N ARG A 440 9.04 -30.85 41.15
CA ARG A 440 9.57 -29.62 41.75
C ARG A 440 8.70 -28.40 41.48
N PHE A 441 8.06 -28.34 40.34
CA PHE A 441 7.21 -27.20 39.99
C PHE A 441 5.89 -27.18 40.79
N LEU A 442 5.40 -28.32 41.27
CA LEU A 442 4.22 -28.39 42.15
C LEU A 442 4.54 -27.95 43.58
N SER A 443 5.78 -28.22 44.04
CA SER A 443 6.22 -27.94 45.41
C SER A 443 6.98 -26.62 45.57
N ASN A 444 7.79 -26.20 44.58
CA ASN A 444 8.73 -25.10 44.68
C ASN A 444 8.35 -23.82 43.89
N ARG A 445 7.11 -23.70 43.41
CA ARG A 445 6.65 -22.61 42.56
C ARG A 445 7.47 -22.40 41.26
N SER A 446 8.33 -23.34 40.90
CA SER A 446 9.11 -23.35 39.64
C SER A 446 8.20 -23.82 38.50
N ARG A 447 7.75 -22.94 37.65
CA ARG A 447 6.88 -23.27 36.51
C ARG A 447 7.66 -24.03 35.44
N PRO A 448 7.11 -25.08 34.82
CA PRO A 448 7.71 -25.74 33.68
C PRO A 448 7.80 -24.77 32.48
N MET A 449 8.79 -25.00 31.63
CA MET A 449 9.05 -24.21 30.42
C MET A 449 8.43 -24.90 29.22
N LEU A 450 7.55 -24.21 28.51
CA LEU A 450 7.06 -24.59 27.20
C LEU A 450 7.99 -24.02 26.15
N VAL A 451 8.61 -24.90 25.33
CA VAL A 451 9.48 -24.54 24.23
C VAL A 451 8.82 -24.96 22.93
N VAL A 452 8.60 -24.00 22.03
CA VAL A 452 7.91 -24.23 20.77
C VAL A 452 8.72 -23.66 19.61
N SER A 453 8.83 -24.42 18.55
CA SER A 453 9.35 -23.95 17.24
C SER A 453 8.24 -24.04 16.20
N SER A 454 8.14 -23.02 15.35
CA SER A 454 7.16 -22.90 14.28
C SER A 454 7.79 -22.36 12.99
N LYS A 455 7.35 -22.85 11.85
CA LYS A 455 7.65 -22.24 10.54
C LYS A 455 6.94 -20.89 10.35
N GLY A 456 5.98 -20.58 11.18
CA GLY A 456 5.24 -19.31 11.17
C GLY A 456 3.72 -19.52 11.17
N HIS A 457 2.90 -18.47 11.16
CA HIS A 457 3.35 -17.06 11.18
C HIS A 457 3.22 -16.48 12.60
N ALA A 458 2.12 -16.80 13.28
CA ALA A 458 1.88 -16.44 14.67
C ALA A 458 1.27 -17.62 15.45
N LEU A 459 1.36 -17.57 16.78
CA LEU A 459 0.87 -18.62 17.66
C LEU A 459 0.36 -18.05 18.99
N HIS A 460 -0.78 -18.55 19.44
CA HIS A 460 -1.25 -18.39 20.82
C HIS A 460 -1.26 -19.75 21.52
N ALA A 461 -0.63 -19.82 22.68
CA ALA A 461 -0.57 -21.05 23.49
C ALA A 461 -1.50 -20.93 24.71
N PHE A 462 -2.44 -21.86 24.80
CA PHE A 462 -3.40 -21.97 25.90
C PHE A 462 -3.12 -23.21 26.72
N VAL A 463 -3.19 -23.09 28.03
CA VAL A 463 -3.15 -24.19 28.95
C VAL A 463 -4.41 -24.16 29.82
N ASN A 464 -5.20 -25.24 29.79
CA ASN A 464 -6.45 -25.32 30.49
C ASN A 464 -7.37 -24.11 30.23
N GLN A 465 -7.57 -23.74 28.97
CA GLN A 465 -8.38 -22.62 28.47
C GLN A 465 -7.79 -21.21 28.72
N LYS A 466 -6.63 -21.11 29.39
CA LYS A 466 -6.00 -19.81 29.67
C LYS A 466 -4.88 -19.51 28.69
N LEU A 467 -4.87 -18.31 28.15
CA LEU A 467 -3.76 -17.82 27.32
C LEU A 467 -2.51 -17.64 28.20
N GLU A 468 -1.45 -18.38 27.92
CA GLU A 468 -0.17 -18.28 28.62
C GLU A 468 0.86 -17.44 27.85
N VAL A 469 0.88 -17.52 26.51
CA VAL A 469 1.84 -16.81 25.68
C VAL A 469 1.36 -16.61 24.25
N SER A 470 1.81 -15.52 23.64
CA SER A 470 1.66 -15.22 22.21
C SER A 470 3.02 -15.00 21.59
N ALA A 471 3.28 -15.60 20.44
CA ALA A 471 4.53 -15.45 19.70
C ALA A 471 4.29 -15.32 18.20
N SER A 472 5.21 -14.71 17.49
CA SER A 472 5.13 -14.55 16.04
C SER A 472 6.50 -14.32 15.43
N GLY A 473 6.64 -14.62 14.14
CA GLY A 473 7.68 -14.09 13.29
C GLY A 473 7.50 -12.61 12.99
N ASN A 474 8.17 -12.14 11.98
CA ASN A 474 8.10 -10.76 11.49
C ASN A 474 8.27 -10.72 9.96
N GLY A 475 8.23 -9.51 9.37
CA GLY A 475 8.36 -9.32 7.93
C GLY A 475 9.70 -9.78 7.31
N SER A 476 10.75 -9.97 8.11
CA SER A 476 12.05 -10.51 7.66
C SER A 476 12.17 -12.03 7.80
N GLY A 477 11.27 -12.68 8.56
CA GLY A 477 11.28 -14.12 8.73
C GLY A 477 10.02 -14.65 9.43
N SER A 478 9.32 -15.59 8.80
CA SER A 478 8.08 -16.15 9.35
C SER A 478 8.32 -17.12 10.49
N SER A 479 9.43 -17.84 10.47
CA SER A 479 9.77 -18.84 11.48
C SER A 479 10.17 -18.21 12.80
N PHE A 480 9.79 -18.83 13.90
CA PHE A 480 10.16 -18.37 15.23
C PHE A 480 10.29 -19.55 16.22
N LYS A 481 11.04 -19.30 17.26
CA LYS A 481 11.12 -20.15 18.46
C LYS A 481 10.82 -19.27 19.67
N PHE A 482 10.05 -19.82 20.62
CA PHE A 482 9.87 -19.17 21.89
C PHE A 482 9.98 -20.15 23.06
N GLU A 483 10.26 -19.59 24.23
CA GLU A 483 10.31 -20.28 25.52
C GLU A 483 9.48 -19.49 26.51
N SER A 484 8.55 -20.15 27.16
CA SER A 484 7.67 -19.49 28.15
C SER A 484 7.33 -20.42 29.30
N ARG A 485 7.33 -19.85 30.52
CA ARG A 485 6.89 -20.56 31.71
C ARG A 485 5.36 -20.64 31.71
N ILE A 486 4.83 -21.87 31.82
CA ILE A 486 3.40 -22.15 31.80
C ILE A 486 2.90 -22.70 33.14
N ASN A 487 1.57 -22.63 33.33
CA ASN A 487 0.91 -23.14 34.54
C ASN A 487 0.31 -24.54 34.29
N LEU A 488 0.93 -25.57 34.80
CA LEU A 488 0.36 -26.92 34.84
C LEU A 488 -0.19 -27.24 36.23
N LYS A 489 -1.24 -28.04 36.27
CA LYS A 489 -1.83 -28.58 37.51
C LYS A 489 -1.60 -30.09 37.61
N ALA A 490 -1.67 -30.65 38.79
CA ALA A 490 -1.70 -32.09 39.00
C ALA A 490 -2.92 -32.70 38.25
N GLY A 491 -2.74 -33.87 37.67
CA GLY A 491 -3.76 -34.55 36.90
C GLY A 491 -3.78 -34.12 35.42
N LYS A 492 -4.96 -34.08 34.85
CA LYS A 492 -5.15 -33.80 33.42
C LYS A 492 -4.95 -32.31 33.11
N ASN A 493 -4.12 -32.03 32.13
CA ASN A 493 -3.93 -30.72 31.52
C ASN A 493 -4.21 -30.81 30.02
N GLU A 494 -4.77 -29.75 29.47
CA GLU A 494 -4.97 -29.58 28.05
C GLU A 494 -4.05 -28.45 27.55
N ILE A 495 -3.27 -28.72 26.52
CA ILE A 495 -2.44 -27.74 25.82
C ILE A 495 -3.06 -27.55 24.45
N ALA A 496 -3.57 -26.36 24.20
CA ALA A 496 -4.15 -25.98 22.93
C ALA A 496 -3.34 -24.82 22.30
N LEU A 497 -2.89 -25.05 21.09
CA LEU A 497 -2.05 -24.11 20.34
C LEU A 497 -2.82 -23.64 19.12
N LEU A 498 -3.14 -22.36 19.08
CA LEU A 498 -3.75 -21.72 17.90
C LEU A 498 -2.64 -21.20 16.99
N SER A 499 -2.38 -21.91 15.93
CA SER A 499 -1.50 -21.46 14.86
C SER A 499 -2.28 -20.57 13.90
N MET A 500 -1.65 -19.48 13.46
CA MET A 500 -2.30 -18.48 12.61
C MET A 500 -1.42 -18.13 11.42
N THR A 501 -2.02 -18.07 10.22
CA THR A 501 -1.43 -17.39 9.07
C THR A 501 -1.71 -15.89 9.12
N VAL A 502 -0.86 -15.09 8.49
CA VAL A 502 -1.01 -13.63 8.32
C VAL A 502 -0.69 -13.33 6.86
N GLY A 503 -1.55 -13.80 5.97
CA GLY A 503 -1.32 -13.83 4.52
C GLY A 503 -0.38 -14.97 4.10
N LEU A 504 -0.56 -15.48 2.90
CA LEU A 504 0.32 -16.49 2.31
C LEU A 504 1.43 -15.83 1.50
N GLN A 505 2.53 -16.56 1.31
CA GLN A 505 3.65 -16.12 0.46
C GLN A 505 3.12 -15.67 -0.91
N ASN A 506 3.56 -14.49 -1.39
CA ASN A 506 3.03 -13.88 -2.61
C ASN A 506 4.04 -13.80 -3.76
N ALA A 507 5.29 -14.10 -3.51
CA ALA A 507 6.37 -14.00 -4.51
C ALA A 507 7.52 -14.96 -4.21
N GLY A 508 8.45 -15.06 -5.16
CA GLY A 508 9.62 -15.95 -5.09
C GLY A 508 9.42 -17.23 -5.89
N PRO A 509 10.49 -17.98 -6.10
CA PRO A 509 10.42 -19.30 -6.76
C PRO A 509 9.81 -20.33 -5.82
N PHE A 510 8.96 -21.22 -6.33
CA PHE A 510 8.32 -22.30 -5.58
C PHE A 510 7.60 -21.84 -4.31
N TYR A 511 7.04 -20.63 -4.33
CA TYR A 511 6.39 -20.04 -3.15
C TYR A 511 5.17 -20.84 -2.67
N GLU A 512 4.56 -21.62 -3.55
CA GLU A 512 3.44 -22.52 -3.24
C GLU A 512 3.82 -23.67 -2.29
N TRP A 513 5.11 -23.92 -2.13
CA TRP A 513 5.64 -24.94 -1.21
C TRP A 513 6.05 -24.39 0.16
N VAL A 514 5.92 -23.08 0.36
CA VAL A 514 6.23 -22.46 1.66
C VAL A 514 5.12 -22.81 2.64
N GLY A 515 5.43 -23.70 3.59
CA GLY A 515 4.50 -24.14 4.63
C GLY A 515 4.52 -23.28 5.87
N ALA A 516 3.55 -23.51 6.75
CA ALA A 516 3.42 -22.88 8.08
C ALA A 516 3.05 -23.92 9.13
N GLY A 517 3.09 -23.53 10.42
CA GLY A 517 2.69 -24.38 11.54
C GLY A 517 3.85 -24.90 12.37
N LEU A 518 3.54 -25.76 13.30
CA LEU A 518 4.47 -26.24 14.33
C LEU A 518 5.50 -27.22 13.78
N THR A 519 6.72 -27.16 14.35
CA THR A 519 7.81 -28.09 14.02
C THR A 519 8.34 -28.86 15.23
N SER A 520 8.30 -28.27 16.43
CA SER A 520 8.64 -28.97 17.66
C SER A 520 7.96 -28.35 18.87
N ILE A 521 7.62 -29.19 19.85
CA ILE A 521 7.09 -28.77 21.14
C ILE A 521 7.70 -29.64 22.21
N ARG A 522 8.24 -29.03 23.27
CA ARG A 522 8.72 -29.74 24.43
C ARG A 522 8.46 -28.98 25.73
N LEU A 523 8.34 -29.70 26.80
CA LEU A 523 8.21 -29.21 28.15
C LEU A 523 9.48 -29.52 28.94
N GLU A 524 10.07 -28.48 29.53
CA GLU A 524 11.29 -28.60 30.34
C GLU A 524 10.99 -28.26 31.80
N GLY A 525 11.81 -28.79 32.72
CA GLY A 525 11.69 -28.52 34.16
C GLY A 525 10.95 -29.61 34.96
N PHE A 526 10.75 -30.79 34.36
CA PHE A 526 10.26 -31.96 35.05
C PHE A 526 11.43 -32.71 35.74
N ASN A 527 11.12 -33.47 36.82
CA ASN A 527 12.13 -34.27 37.49
C ASN A 527 12.81 -35.30 36.56
N ASN A 528 12.05 -35.84 35.63
CA ASN A 528 12.53 -36.80 34.64
C ASN A 528 13.15 -36.16 33.40
N GLY A 529 13.41 -34.84 33.45
CA GLY A 529 14.02 -34.12 32.33
C GLY A 529 13.02 -33.40 31.44
N THR A 530 13.22 -33.53 30.13
CA THR A 530 12.39 -32.90 29.10
C THR A 530 11.36 -33.87 28.55
N ILE A 531 10.14 -33.44 28.43
CA ILE A 531 9.06 -34.18 27.74
C ILE A 531 8.92 -33.62 26.34
N ASP A 532 9.20 -34.45 25.33
CA ASP A 532 8.97 -34.11 23.94
C ASP A 532 7.53 -34.46 23.55
N LEU A 533 6.74 -33.46 23.18
CA LEU A 533 5.35 -33.61 22.75
C LEU A 533 5.21 -33.66 21.22
N SER A 534 6.33 -33.53 20.49
CA SER A 534 6.28 -33.38 19.02
C SER A 534 5.66 -34.59 18.30
N SER A 535 5.86 -35.78 18.88
CA SER A 535 5.33 -37.07 18.35
C SER A 535 4.02 -37.51 19.02
N ASN A 536 3.48 -36.73 19.95
CA ASN A 536 2.22 -37.08 20.62
C ASN A 536 1.05 -37.17 19.63
N ALA A 537 -0.04 -37.76 20.10
CA ALA A 537 -1.32 -37.67 19.43
C ALA A 537 -1.85 -36.23 19.59
N TRP A 538 -2.04 -35.57 18.46
CA TRP A 538 -2.61 -34.23 18.36
C TRP A 538 -4.01 -34.29 17.75
N ILE A 539 -4.91 -33.52 18.30
CA ILE A 539 -6.27 -33.33 17.83
C ILE A 539 -6.32 -31.98 17.11
N TYR A 540 -6.90 -31.95 15.91
CA TYR A 540 -6.94 -30.80 15.03
C TYR A 540 -8.35 -30.26 14.86
N LYS A 541 -8.45 -28.92 14.82
CA LYS A 541 -9.66 -28.22 14.47
C LYS A 541 -9.33 -27.06 13.54
N ILE A 542 -9.98 -27.01 12.37
CA ILE A 542 -9.81 -25.98 11.36
C ILE A 542 -10.76 -24.82 11.68
N GLY A 543 -10.21 -23.60 11.76
CA GLY A 543 -10.98 -22.38 11.99
C GLY A 543 -11.53 -22.20 13.38
N LEU A 544 -12.37 -21.20 13.52
CA LEU A 544 -13.04 -20.78 14.75
C LEU A 544 -14.54 -21.14 14.69
N GLU A 545 -15.18 -21.31 15.83
CA GLU A 545 -16.62 -21.57 15.91
C GLU A 545 -17.45 -20.44 15.28
N GLY A 546 -17.07 -19.19 15.59
CA GLY A 546 -17.74 -18.01 15.03
C GLY A 546 -17.55 -17.87 13.52
N GLU A 547 -16.38 -18.28 12.97
CA GLU A 547 -16.17 -18.35 11.50
C GLU A 547 -17.09 -19.38 10.86
N HIS A 548 -17.12 -20.59 11.42
CA HIS A 548 -17.97 -21.68 10.93
C HIS A 548 -19.46 -21.29 10.91
N LEU A 549 -19.93 -20.65 11.95
CA LEU A 549 -21.29 -20.16 12.08
C LEU A 549 -21.54 -18.83 11.35
N LYS A 550 -20.51 -18.24 10.76
CA LYS A 550 -20.54 -16.96 10.02
C LYS A 550 -21.19 -15.83 10.81
N ILE A 551 -20.92 -15.75 12.11
CA ILE A 551 -21.57 -14.77 13.01
C ILE A 551 -21.26 -13.31 12.66
N TYR A 552 -20.33 -13.05 11.79
CA TYR A 552 -19.97 -11.74 11.22
C TYR A 552 -20.84 -11.36 10.02
N GLN A 553 -21.61 -12.30 9.45
CA GLN A 553 -22.49 -12.08 8.29
C GLN A 553 -23.96 -11.91 8.71
N PRO A 554 -24.78 -11.19 7.92
CA PRO A 554 -26.18 -10.94 8.24
C PRO A 554 -27.01 -12.21 8.56
N ASN A 555 -26.78 -13.28 7.82
CA ASN A 555 -27.47 -14.55 8.01
C ASN A 555 -26.96 -15.36 9.21
N GLY A 556 -25.78 -15.04 9.74
CA GLY A 556 -25.16 -15.71 10.88
C GLY A 556 -25.27 -14.95 12.20
N TRP A 557 -25.71 -13.68 12.21
CA TRP A 557 -25.72 -12.86 13.44
C TRP A 557 -26.47 -13.48 14.63
N ASN A 558 -27.43 -14.34 14.39
CA ASN A 558 -28.22 -15.00 15.41
C ASN A 558 -27.86 -16.49 15.64
N SER A 559 -26.77 -16.96 15.02
CA SER A 559 -26.36 -18.37 15.13
C SER A 559 -25.76 -18.73 16.48
N VAL A 560 -25.40 -17.74 17.32
CA VAL A 560 -24.86 -17.92 18.67
C VAL A 560 -25.66 -17.14 19.70
N LYS A 561 -25.57 -17.56 20.96
CA LYS A 561 -26.18 -16.83 22.09
C LYS A 561 -25.24 -15.68 22.50
N TRP A 562 -25.47 -14.51 21.97
CA TRP A 562 -24.77 -13.30 22.37
C TRP A 562 -25.11 -12.87 23.81
N GLN A 563 -24.09 -12.56 24.59
CA GLN A 563 -24.25 -11.94 25.89
C GLN A 563 -24.29 -10.42 25.74
N SER A 564 -25.40 -9.81 26.12
CA SER A 564 -25.57 -8.36 26.04
C SER A 564 -24.98 -7.68 27.26
N THR A 565 -24.17 -6.65 27.08
CA THR A 565 -23.55 -5.88 28.16
C THR A 565 -23.29 -4.44 27.77
N SER A 566 -23.30 -3.52 28.75
CA SER A 566 -22.79 -2.15 28.62
C SER A 566 -21.28 -2.05 28.87
N GLU A 567 -20.72 -3.06 29.58
CA GLU A 567 -19.31 -3.15 29.93
C GLU A 567 -18.73 -4.45 29.36
N PRO A 568 -18.24 -4.44 28.13
CA PRO A 568 -17.66 -5.63 27.53
C PRO A 568 -16.35 -6.02 28.23
N PRO A 569 -16.03 -7.31 28.31
CA PRO A 569 -14.81 -7.78 28.94
C PRO A 569 -13.59 -7.17 28.20
N LYS A 570 -12.61 -6.73 28.99
CA LYS A 570 -11.34 -6.19 28.51
C LYS A 570 -10.24 -7.25 28.67
N ASN A 571 -9.25 -7.19 27.79
CA ASN A 571 -8.11 -8.12 27.79
C ASN A 571 -8.53 -9.60 27.80
N GLN A 572 -9.70 -9.90 27.21
CA GLN A 572 -10.22 -11.25 27.07
C GLN A 572 -9.85 -11.80 25.69
N PRO A 573 -9.02 -12.85 25.62
CA PRO A 573 -8.69 -13.47 24.32
C PRO A 573 -9.88 -14.24 23.76
N LEU A 574 -9.79 -14.58 22.47
CA LEU A 574 -10.75 -15.37 21.70
C LEU A 574 -12.19 -14.85 21.83
N THR A 575 -12.35 -13.54 21.69
CA THR A 575 -13.64 -12.89 21.96
C THR A 575 -14.18 -12.19 20.71
N TRP A 576 -15.42 -12.50 20.40
CA TRP A 576 -16.20 -11.78 19.39
C TRP A 576 -16.99 -10.67 20.05
N TYR A 577 -16.85 -9.46 19.53
CA TYR A 577 -17.62 -8.28 19.92
C TYR A 577 -18.54 -7.88 18.79
N LYS A 578 -19.79 -7.58 19.09
CA LYS A 578 -20.75 -7.03 18.13
C LYS A 578 -21.39 -5.78 18.72
N ALA A 579 -21.45 -4.71 17.93
CA ALA A 579 -22.12 -3.47 18.31
C ALA A 579 -22.99 -2.93 17.18
N VAL A 580 -24.07 -2.25 17.52
CA VAL A 580 -24.94 -1.53 16.56
C VAL A 580 -24.55 -0.06 16.60
N VAL A 581 -24.12 0.48 15.47
CA VAL A 581 -23.52 1.79 15.37
C VAL A 581 -24.13 2.62 14.24
N ASP A 582 -24.14 3.93 14.40
CA ASP A 582 -24.47 4.86 13.34
C ASP A 582 -23.21 5.33 12.59
N PRO A 583 -23.32 5.75 11.32
CA PRO A 583 -22.17 6.20 10.56
C PRO A 583 -21.64 7.52 11.16
N PRO A 584 -20.34 7.78 11.10
CA PRO A 584 -19.76 9.08 11.42
C PRO A 584 -20.34 10.18 10.52
N HIS A 585 -20.51 11.39 11.08
CA HIS A 585 -21.02 12.56 10.35
C HIS A 585 -20.07 12.97 9.21
N GLY A 586 -20.59 13.84 8.30
CA GLY A 586 -19.80 14.38 7.19
C GLY A 586 -19.53 13.38 6.08
N ASP A 587 -18.73 13.80 5.10
CA ASP A 587 -18.43 13.05 3.88
C ASP A 587 -16.98 12.56 3.80
N GLU A 588 -16.14 12.95 4.79
CA GLU A 588 -14.73 12.58 4.80
C GLU A 588 -14.55 11.06 4.96
N PRO A 589 -13.48 10.49 4.42
CA PRO A 589 -13.19 9.06 4.56
C PRO A 589 -13.05 8.63 6.03
N ILE A 590 -13.38 7.37 6.31
CA ILE A 590 -13.46 6.82 7.67
C ILE A 590 -12.38 5.77 7.88
N GLY A 591 -11.68 5.87 9.02
CA GLY A 591 -10.82 4.83 9.56
C GLY A 591 -11.36 4.31 10.91
N LEU A 592 -11.28 3.01 11.12
CA LEU A 592 -11.55 2.37 12.41
C LEU A 592 -10.25 2.36 13.22
N ASP A 593 -10.22 3.04 14.36
CA ASP A 593 -9.06 3.10 15.26
C ASP A 593 -9.04 1.87 16.16
N MET A 594 -8.00 1.04 15.99
CA MET A 594 -7.81 -0.23 16.68
C MET A 594 -6.60 -0.24 17.64
N ILE A 595 -6.10 0.94 18.02
CA ILE A 595 -4.86 1.06 18.82
C ILE A 595 -4.91 0.29 20.15
N ASP A 596 -6.06 0.27 20.80
CA ASP A 596 -6.26 -0.38 22.10
C ASP A 596 -6.68 -1.86 21.98
N MET A 597 -6.71 -2.42 20.77
CA MET A 597 -6.98 -3.84 20.50
C MET A 597 -5.68 -4.62 20.31
N GLY A 598 -5.75 -5.94 20.39
CA GLY A 598 -4.56 -6.80 20.28
C GLY A 598 -4.25 -7.24 18.84
N LYS A 599 -5.02 -8.18 18.33
CA LYS A 599 -4.91 -8.73 16.97
C LYS A 599 -6.20 -9.46 16.62
N GLY A 600 -6.62 -9.39 15.36
CA GLY A 600 -7.79 -10.13 14.91
C GLY A 600 -8.34 -9.69 13.57
N LEU A 601 -9.64 -9.79 13.41
CA LEU A 601 -10.39 -9.47 12.20
C LEU A 601 -11.58 -8.56 12.52
N ALA A 602 -11.99 -7.71 11.57
CA ALA A 602 -13.12 -6.80 11.73
C ALA A 602 -14.03 -6.77 10.49
N TRP A 603 -15.33 -6.58 10.71
CA TRP A 603 -16.37 -6.53 9.67
C TRP A 603 -17.38 -5.41 9.96
N LEU A 604 -17.87 -4.80 8.90
CA LEU A 604 -19.01 -3.88 8.96
C LEU A 604 -20.12 -4.36 8.04
N ASN A 605 -21.32 -4.62 8.59
CA ASN A 605 -22.48 -5.12 7.82
C ASN A 605 -22.21 -6.41 7.03
N GLY A 606 -21.25 -7.22 7.48
CA GLY A 606 -20.81 -8.44 6.79
C GLY A 606 -19.68 -8.23 5.79
N GLU A 607 -19.34 -6.98 5.44
CA GLU A 607 -18.17 -6.65 4.63
C GLU A 607 -16.91 -6.72 5.50
N GLU A 608 -15.92 -7.47 5.06
CA GLU A 608 -14.70 -7.72 5.81
C GLU A 608 -13.73 -6.55 5.66
N ILE A 609 -13.48 -5.79 6.76
CA ILE A 609 -12.50 -4.71 6.80
C ILE A 609 -11.10 -5.30 6.67
N GLY A 610 -10.81 -6.34 7.44
CA GLY A 610 -9.57 -7.09 7.31
C GLY A 610 -8.90 -7.44 8.62
N ARG A 611 -7.67 -7.96 8.50
CA ARG A 611 -6.79 -8.25 9.63
C ARG A 611 -6.35 -6.95 10.28
N TYR A 612 -6.51 -6.85 11.60
CA TYR A 612 -5.92 -5.76 12.36
C TYR A 612 -4.86 -6.28 13.33
N TRP A 613 -3.79 -5.52 13.47
CA TRP A 613 -2.70 -5.79 14.39
C TRP A 613 -1.90 -4.50 14.64
N PRO A 614 -2.17 -3.75 15.73
CA PRO A 614 -1.46 -2.52 16.05
C PRO A 614 -0.05 -2.81 16.59
N ARG A 615 0.73 -3.57 15.83
CA ARG A 615 2.11 -3.93 16.14
C ARG A 615 3.01 -2.74 15.89
N THR A 616 3.74 -2.32 16.93
CA THR A 616 4.65 -1.19 16.87
C THR A 616 5.94 -1.54 16.13
N SER A 617 6.44 -0.59 15.37
CA SER A 617 7.77 -0.64 14.78
C SER A 617 8.87 -0.44 15.84
N SER A 618 10.10 -0.87 15.53
CA SER A 618 11.22 -0.72 16.44
C SER A 618 11.56 0.75 16.70
N ILE A 619 11.75 1.12 17.96
CA ILE A 619 12.23 2.42 18.39
C ILE A 619 13.77 2.56 18.29
N HIS A 620 14.48 1.42 18.16
CA HIS A 620 15.95 1.41 18.09
C HIS A 620 16.50 1.70 16.69
N GLU A 621 15.62 1.79 15.71
CA GLU A 621 15.97 2.15 14.34
C GLU A 621 15.64 3.62 14.12
N GLU A 622 16.61 4.41 13.66
CA GLU A 622 16.42 5.84 13.43
C GLU A 622 15.38 6.12 12.34
N CYS A 623 14.34 6.85 12.71
CA CYS A 623 13.50 7.52 11.73
C CYS A 623 14.17 8.79 11.25
N THR A 624 14.17 9.00 9.95
CA THR A 624 14.70 10.21 9.33
C THR A 624 13.67 11.34 9.43
N SER A 625 13.89 12.29 10.32
CA SER A 625 13.03 13.49 10.43
C SER A 625 13.06 14.36 9.17
N ASN A 626 14.19 14.37 8.45
CA ASN A 626 14.36 15.05 7.17
C ASN A 626 14.95 14.04 6.18
N CYS A 627 14.11 13.49 5.30
CA CYS A 627 14.60 12.65 4.23
C CYS A 627 15.39 13.47 3.20
N ASN A 628 16.66 13.12 2.97
CA ASN A 628 17.43 13.67 1.87
C ASN A 628 17.00 12.96 0.56
N TYR A 629 16.39 13.70 -0.38
CA TYR A 629 15.96 13.18 -1.67
C TYR A 629 17.13 12.79 -2.59
N ARG A 630 18.33 13.34 -2.35
CA ARG A 630 19.52 13.20 -3.20
C ARG A 630 20.07 11.77 -3.17
N GLY A 631 20.50 11.28 -4.33
CA GLY A 631 21.03 9.94 -4.49
C GLY A 631 19.93 8.83 -4.51
N LYS A 632 20.35 7.63 -4.91
CA LYS A 632 19.43 6.50 -5.12
C LYS A 632 18.60 6.17 -3.87
N PHE A 633 17.32 6.01 -4.09
CA PHE A 633 16.35 5.57 -3.08
C PHE A 633 16.42 4.05 -2.86
N SER A 634 16.18 3.65 -1.63
CA SER A 634 15.79 2.30 -1.21
C SER A 634 14.75 2.42 -0.09
N PRO A 635 13.92 1.37 0.16
CA PRO A 635 12.89 1.43 1.21
C PRO A 635 13.40 1.77 2.61
N ASN A 636 14.68 1.52 2.87
CA ASN A 636 15.31 1.80 4.17
C ASN A 636 15.95 3.20 4.27
N LYS A 637 16.06 3.94 3.14
CA LYS A 637 16.74 5.25 3.12
C LYS A 637 16.00 6.30 3.93
N CYS A 638 14.67 6.30 3.84
CA CYS A 638 13.81 7.22 4.55
C CYS A 638 12.63 6.45 5.15
N SER A 639 12.52 6.53 6.45
CA SER A 639 11.46 5.85 7.19
C SER A 639 10.83 6.80 8.19
N THR A 640 9.54 6.63 8.41
CA THR A 640 8.72 7.34 9.41
C THR A 640 8.03 6.34 10.34
N GLY A 641 7.34 6.80 11.37
CA GLY A 641 6.54 5.95 12.24
C GLY A 641 7.33 5.06 13.20
N CYS A 642 8.62 5.39 13.53
CA CYS A 642 9.39 4.62 14.51
C CYS A 642 8.76 4.69 15.90
N GLY A 643 8.56 3.52 16.53
CA GLY A 643 7.88 3.40 17.81
C GLY A 643 6.36 3.50 17.76
N GLU A 644 5.80 3.77 16.59
CA GLU A 644 4.35 3.81 16.37
C GLU A 644 3.85 2.49 15.76
N PRO A 645 2.55 2.18 15.91
CA PRO A 645 1.95 1.06 15.19
C PRO A 645 2.07 1.24 13.68
N THR A 646 2.54 0.23 12.96
CA THR A 646 2.63 0.28 11.50
C THR A 646 1.29 0.55 10.84
N GLN A 647 0.22 0.00 11.41
CA GLN A 647 -1.16 0.34 11.04
C GLN A 647 -2.01 0.44 12.30
N ARG A 648 -2.60 1.61 12.51
CA ARG A 648 -3.51 1.93 13.62
C ARG A 648 -4.94 2.01 13.13
N TRP A 649 -5.18 2.75 12.04
CA TRP A 649 -6.50 2.98 11.46
C TRP A 649 -6.73 2.06 10.28
N TYR A 650 -7.94 1.49 10.22
CA TYR A 650 -8.36 0.56 9.16
C TYR A 650 -9.46 1.21 8.34
N HIS A 651 -9.24 1.36 7.03
CA HIS A 651 -10.17 2.04 6.15
C HIS A 651 -11.52 1.35 6.11
N VAL A 652 -12.59 2.10 6.34
CA VAL A 652 -13.97 1.63 6.23
C VAL A 652 -14.70 2.48 5.17
N PRO A 653 -14.95 1.95 3.98
CA PRO A 653 -15.61 2.69 2.92
C PRO A 653 -16.99 3.20 3.37
N ARG A 654 -17.28 4.49 3.13
CA ARG A 654 -18.58 5.06 3.46
C ARG A 654 -19.76 4.35 2.80
N SER A 655 -19.55 3.77 1.60
CA SER A 655 -20.55 3.00 0.88
C SER A 655 -20.97 1.70 1.57
N TRP A 656 -20.23 1.25 2.59
CA TRP A 656 -20.60 0.08 3.38
C TRP A 656 -21.56 0.41 4.52
N PHE A 657 -21.68 1.70 4.86
CA PHE A 657 -22.62 2.14 5.89
C PHE A 657 -24.03 2.28 5.33
N LYS A 658 -25.00 1.86 6.11
CA LYS A 658 -26.42 2.20 6.01
C LYS A 658 -26.66 3.52 6.75
N PRO A 659 -27.77 4.23 6.50
CA PRO A 659 -28.08 5.47 7.22
C PRO A 659 -28.12 5.29 8.74
N SER A 660 -28.46 4.11 9.25
CA SER A 660 -28.47 3.76 10.67
C SER A 660 -28.44 2.25 10.88
N GLY A 661 -28.18 1.81 12.10
CA GLY A 661 -28.25 0.39 12.46
C GLY A 661 -27.18 -0.48 11.83
N ASN A 662 -25.96 0.05 11.70
CA ASN A 662 -24.85 -0.70 11.16
C ASN A 662 -24.32 -1.70 12.20
N ILE A 663 -24.01 -2.90 11.75
CA ILE A 663 -23.47 -3.95 12.60
C ILE A 663 -21.95 -4.02 12.43
N LEU A 664 -21.23 -3.60 13.45
CA LEU A 664 -19.79 -3.79 13.58
C LEU A 664 -19.53 -5.09 14.32
N VAL A 665 -18.74 -6.00 13.73
CA VAL A 665 -18.30 -7.25 14.35
C VAL A 665 -16.79 -7.27 14.39
N ILE A 666 -16.20 -7.65 15.52
CA ILE A 666 -14.77 -7.74 15.73
C ILE A 666 -14.45 -9.06 16.41
N PHE A 667 -13.48 -9.80 15.89
CA PHE A 667 -12.86 -10.92 16.58
C PHE A 667 -11.52 -10.49 17.15
N GLU A 668 -11.33 -10.64 18.45
CA GLU A 668 -10.10 -10.33 19.18
C GLU A 668 -9.43 -11.63 19.63
N GLU A 669 -8.20 -11.84 19.16
CA GLU A 669 -7.42 -13.05 19.44
C GLU A 669 -6.74 -13.03 20.81
N LYS A 670 -6.18 -11.88 21.21
CA LYS A 670 -5.28 -11.74 22.36
C LYS A 670 -5.91 -11.09 23.58
N GLY A 671 -6.79 -10.17 23.31
CA GLY A 671 -7.40 -9.30 24.28
C GLY A 671 -7.02 -7.83 24.11
N GLY A 672 -8.00 -6.96 24.21
CA GLY A 672 -7.90 -5.51 24.07
C GLY A 672 -9.03 -4.82 24.83
N ASP A 673 -9.18 -3.51 24.62
CA ASP A 673 -10.28 -2.72 25.21
C ASP A 673 -11.26 -2.26 24.11
N PRO A 674 -12.36 -3.01 23.86
CA PRO A 674 -13.31 -2.66 22.80
C PRO A 674 -14.02 -1.34 23.05
N THR A 675 -14.05 -0.83 24.28
CA THR A 675 -14.70 0.45 24.63
C THR A 675 -13.94 1.67 24.10
N LYS A 676 -12.70 1.46 23.67
CA LYS A 676 -11.83 2.50 23.12
C LYS A 676 -11.79 2.52 21.60
N ILE A 677 -12.42 1.57 20.93
CA ILE A 677 -12.56 1.57 19.48
C ILE A 677 -13.34 2.82 19.05
N LYS A 678 -12.87 3.50 18.02
CA LYS A 678 -13.48 4.72 17.48
C LYS A 678 -13.49 4.69 15.97
N PHE A 679 -14.49 5.31 15.38
CA PHE A 679 -14.36 5.80 14.02
C PHE A 679 -13.62 7.13 14.04
N SER A 680 -12.77 7.35 13.06
CA SER A 680 -12.05 8.61 12.86
C SER A 680 -12.27 9.08 11.44
N ARG A 681 -12.54 10.37 11.25
CA ARG A 681 -12.61 11.00 9.93
C ARG A 681 -11.24 11.47 9.50
N ARG A 682 -10.85 11.13 8.28
CA ARG A 682 -9.60 11.60 7.69
C ARG A 682 -9.82 12.97 7.07
N LYS A 683 -9.31 14.00 7.72
CA LYS A 683 -9.62 15.39 7.40
C LYS A 683 -8.36 16.21 7.12
N VAL A 684 -8.42 17.07 6.12
CA VAL A 684 -7.41 18.13 5.90
C VAL A 684 -7.75 19.30 6.83
N THR A 685 -6.86 19.56 7.79
CA THR A 685 -7.04 20.62 8.81
C THR A 685 -6.21 21.87 8.52
N GLY A 686 -5.28 21.79 7.58
CA GLY A 686 -4.48 22.92 7.19
C GLY A 686 -3.69 22.68 5.92
N VAL A 687 -3.09 23.72 5.42
CA VAL A 687 -2.22 23.72 4.24
C VAL A 687 -0.99 24.57 4.49
N CYS A 688 0.12 24.16 3.88
CA CYS A 688 1.36 24.94 3.94
C CYS A 688 2.09 24.84 2.60
N ALA A 689 2.88 25.84 2.27
CA ALA A 689 3.73 25.84 1.08
C ALA A 689 5.05 26.56 1.36
N LEU A 690 6.08 26.14 0.63
CA LEU A 690 7.36 26.82 0.57
C LEU A 690 7.73 26.95 -0.91
N ILE A 691 7.96 28.17 -1.37
CA ILE A 691 8.34 28.44 -2.76
C ILE A 691 9.59 29.30 -2.82
N LEU A 692 10.50 29.00 -3.76
CA LEU A 692 11.68 29.83 -4.06
C LEU A 692 11.30 30.98 -4.99
N GLU A 693 12.01 32.12 -4.90
CA GLU A 693 11.79 33.25 -5.79
C GLU A 693 12.11 32.95 -7.27
N ASP A 694 12.96 31.94 -7.52
CA ASP A 694 13.32 31.44 -8.87
C ASP A 694 12.59 30.15 -9.25
N HIS A 695 11.45 29.86 -8.60
CA HIS A 695 10.66 28.67 -8.89
C HIS A 695 10.09 28.75 -10.30
N PRO A 696 10.34 27.73 -11.17
CA PRO A 696 9.77 27.70 -12.51
C PRO A 696 8.25 27.49 -12.43
N SER A 697 7.50 28.12 -13.33
CA SER A 697 6.04 28.02 -13.40
C SER A 697 5.62 27.33 -14.70
N VAL A 698 5.26 26.03 -14.60
CA VAL A 698 4.71 25.29 -15.74
C VAL A 698 3.35 25.86 -16.18
N GLU A 699 2.58 26.38 -15.27
CA GLU A 699 1.24 26.95 -15.53
C GLU A 699 1.30 28.23 -16.40
N SER A 700 2.40 28.97 -16.39
CA SER A 700 2.58 30.14 -17.21
C SER A 700 2.71 29.80 -18.71
N TRP A 701 3.10 28.57 -19.04
CA TRP A 701 3.23 28.08 -20.44
C TRP A 701 1.86 27.81 -21.08
N ASN A 702 0.87 27.47 -20.30
CA ASN A 702 -0.47 27.11 -20.79
C ASN A 702 -1.37 28.33 -21.11
N LYS A 703 -0.93 29.55 -20.83
CA LYS A 703 -1.78 30.76 -20.92
C LYS A 703 -1.54 31.62 -22.16
N ASP A 704 -0.85 31.15 -23.21
CA ASP A 704 -0.48 31.98 -24.40
C ASP A 704 0.16 33.33 -24.04
N ILE A 705 0.56 33.51 -22.82
CA ILE A 705 1.29 34.68 -22.38
C ILE A 705 2.69 34.53 -22.98
N LYS A 706 2.96 35.33 -24.06
CA LYS A 706 4.34 35.50 -24.54
C LYS A 706 5.22 35.60 -23.31
N VAL A 707 6.20 34.68 -23.21
CA VAL A 707 7.18 34.63 -22.14
C VAL A 707 7.98 35.93 -22.18
N ASN A 708 7.38 37.02 -21.71
CA ASN A 708 8.14 38.17 -21.25
C ASN A 708 8.86 37.72 -19.99
N ASN A 709 10.13 38.04 -19.86
CA ASN A 709 11.09 37.68 -18.80
C ASN A 709 10.62 37.94 -17.35
N GLU A 710 9.33 37.96 -17.04
CA GLU A 710 8.73 38.33 -15.76
C GLU A 710 7.68 37.30 -15.25
N SER A 711 7.77 36.03 -15.59
CA SER A 711 6.91 35.05 -14.92
C SER A 711 7.38 34.92 -13.45
N LYS A 712 6.69 35.62 -12.54
CA LYS A 712 7.01 35.65 -11.13
C LYS A 712 6.56 34.35 -10.48
N ALA A 713 7.45 33.74 -9.68
CA ALA A 713 7.07 32.62 -8.84
C ALA A 713 5.83 32.99 -8.00
N THR A 714 4.82 32.14 -7.97
CA THR A 714 3.56 32.39 -7.28
C THR A 714 3.27 31.27 -6.32
N LEU A 715 3.14 31.58 -5.02
CA LEU A 715 2.71 30.63 -4.02
C LEU A 715 1.20 30.47 -4.11
N GLN A 716 0.74 29.22 -4.18
CA GLN A 716 -0.67 28.88 -4.23
C GLN A 716 -1.05 28.10 -2.97
N LEU A 717 -2.13 28.53 -2.31
CA LEU A 717 -2.75 27.81 -1.20
C LEU A 717 -4.23 27.57 -1.51
N LYS A 718 -4.71 26.38 -1.24
CA LYS A 718 -6.11 26.01 -1.42
C LYS A 718 -6.54 25.02 -0.35
N CYS A 719 -7.52 25.38 0.44
CA CYS A 719 -8.23 24.50 1.35
C CYS A 719 -9.18 23.56 0.59
N PRO A 720 -9.59 22.42 1.16
CA PRO A 720 -10.62 21.55 0.60
C PRO A 720 -11.93 22.29 0.30
N ASP A 721 -12.73 21.71 -0.57
CA ASP A 721 -14.07 22.22 -0.85
C ASP A 721 -14.88 22.35 0.46
N SER A 722 -15.71 23.38 0.56
CA SER A 722 -16.50 23.73 1.74
C SER A 722 -15.70 24.22 2.96
N THR A 723 -14.39 24.48 2.82
CA THR A 723 -13.56 25.07 3.89
C THR A 723 -12.84 26.32 3.40
N LEU A 724 -12.50 27.22 4.35
CA LEU A 724 -11.82 28.48 4.07
C LEU A 724 -10.51 28.55 4.88
N ILE A 725 -9.57 29.37 4.43
CA ILE A 725 -8.40 29.74 5.20
C ILE A 725 -8.85 30.63 6.37
N SER A 726 -8.94 30.07 7.56
CA SER A 726 -9.47 30.73 8.75
C SER A 726 -8.41 31.49 9.55
N SER A 727 -7.14 31.08 9.46
CA SER A 727 -6.03 31.79 10.08
C SER A 727 -4.71 31.42 9.40
N ILE A 728 -3.74 32.34 9.49
CA ILE A 728 -2.35 32.11 9.06
C ILE A 728 -1.50 31.86 10.32
N LYS A 729 -0.97 30.65 10.46
CA LYS A 729 -0.11 30.29 11.59
C LYS A 729 1.30 30.83 11.44
N PHE A 730 1.78 30.85 10.20
CA PHE A 730 3.14 31.28 9.87
C PHE A 730 3.19 31.89 8.47
N ALA A 731 3.95 32.97 8.30
CA ALA A 731 4.36 33.49 6.99
C ALA A 731 5.70 34.19 7.12
N SER A 732 6.63 33.88 6.22
CA SER A 732 7.95 34.49 6.18
C SER A 732 8.51 34.50 4.76
N PHE A 733 8.80 35.69 4.24
CA PHE A 733 9.59 35.90 3.03
C PHE A 733 11.01 36.28 3.41
N GLY A 734 12.00 35.58 2.84
CA GLY A 734 13.44 35.74 3.12
C GLY A 734 14.17 34.39 3.17
N THR A 735 14.71 34.03 4.34
CA THR A 735 15.42 32.74 4.53
C THR A 735 14.76 31.83 5.57
N PRO A 736 13.42 31.58 5.48
CA PRO A 736 12.75 30.67 6.42
C PRO A 736 13.38 29.30 6.39
N THR A 737 13.36 28.62 7.55
CA THR A 737 13.84 27.25 7.76
C THR A 737 12.74 26.34 8.30
N GLY A 738 12.99 25.04 8.37
CA GLY A 738 12.03 24.06 8.86
C GLY A 738 11.17 23.45 7.74
N LYS A 739 10.09 22.81 8.15
CA LYS A 739 9.13 22.13 7.26
C LYS A 739 7.69 22.45 7.68
N CYS A 740 6.74 22.05 6.90
CA CYS A 740 5.32 22.16 7.21
C CYS A 740 5.00 21.68 8.64
N GLY A 741 4.31 22.50 9.41
CA GLY A 741 4.04 22.30 10.84
C GLY A 741 5.17 22.76 11.80
N SER A 742 6.34 23.15 11.26
CA SER A 742 7.48 23.58 12.08
C SER A 742 8.38 24.63 11.41
N TYR A 743 7.79 25.47 10.56
CA TYR A 743 8.55 26.59 9.98
C TYR A 743 9.02 27.58 11.04
N SER A 744 10.20 28.14 10.82
CA SER A 744 10.77 29.21 11.60
C SER A 744 11.35 30.31 10.72
N LYS A 745 11.38 31.54 11.26
CA LYS A 745 12.02 32.67 10.60
C LYS A 745 13.54 32.44 10.53
N GLY A 746 14.11 32.74 9.37
CA GLY A 746 15.57 32.77 9.23
C GLY A 746 16.16 34.12 9.68
N ASP A 747 17.47 34.24 9.53
CA ASP A 747 18.19 35.49 9.85
C ASP A 747 17.73 36.68 8.99
N CYS A 748 17.23 36.41 7.82
CA CYS A 748 16.64 37.40 6.92
C CYS A 748 15.12 37.14 6.77
N HIS A 749 14.32 38.15 7.10
CA HIS A 749 12.87 38.06 7.15
C HIS A 749 12.20 39.40 6.87
N ASP A 750 11.27 39.44 5.92
CA ASP A 750 10.40 40.60 5.71
C ASP A 750 9.31 40.65 6.80
N PRO A 751 9.32 41.67 7.68
CA PRO A 751 8.37 41.77 8.80
C PRO A 751 6.91 41.90 8.36
N ASN A 752 6.64 42.30 7.12
CA ASN A 752 5.30 42.45 6.58
C ASN A 752 4.70 41.16 6.02
N SER A 753 5.50 40.06 5.97
CA SER A 753 5.05 38.81 5.35
C SER A 753 3.72 38.31 5.87
N LEU A 754 3.52 38.30 7.20
CA LEU A 754 2.28 37.78 7.81
C LEU A 754 1.07 38.62 7.40
N SER A 755 1.14 39.92 7.58
CA SER A 755 0.02 40.86 7.27
C SER A 755 -0.33 40.84 5.77
N MET A 756 0.68 40.64 4.91
CA MET A 756 0.46 40.56 3.48
C MET A 756 -0.30 39.26 3.12
N ILE A 757 0.11 38.12 3.66
CA ILE A 757 -0.56 36.83 3.43
C ILE A 757 -1.98 36.85 4.01
N GLU A 758 -2.17 37.38 5.21
CA GLU A 758 -3.50 37.53 5.82
C GLU A 758 -4.44 38.36 4.93
N LYS A 759 -3.96 39.49 4.42
CA LYS A 759 -4.74 40.34 3.53
C LYS A 759 -5.20 39.63 2.25
N VAL A 760 -4.36 38.78 1.68
CA VAL A 760 -4.63 38.09 0.40
C VAL A 760 -5.46 36.82 0.59
N CYS A 761 -5.23 36.06 1.68
CA CYS A 761 -5.68 34.67 1.81
C CYS A 761 -6.82 34.48 2.81
N LEU A 762 -6.94 35.30 3.89
CA LEU A 762 -7.97 35.06 4.92
C LEU A 762 -9.39 35.05 4.35
N ASN A 763 -10.21 34.16 4.89
CA ASN A 763 -11.64 33.99 4.55
C ASN A 763 -11.87 33.60 3.08
N LYS A 764 -10.86 33.07 2.40
CA LYS A 764 -10.97 32.53 1.04
C LYS A 764 -10.73 31.03 1.04
N GLN A 765 -11.30 30.29 0.09
CA GLN A 765 -11.01 28.88 -0.12
C GLN A 765 -9.56 28.71 -0.60
N GLY A 766 -9.04 29.63 -1.39
CA GLY A 766 -7.67 29.63 -1.86
C GLY A 766 -7.17 31.01 -2.24
N CYS A 767 -5.87 31.13 -2.38
CA CYS A 767 -5.21 32.37 -2.77
C CYS A 767 -3.93 32.12 -3.56
N ASP A 768 -3.65 33.03 -4.49
CA ASP A 768 -2.41 33.10 -5.26
C ASP A 768 -1.60 34.32 -4.79
N VAL A 769 -0.35 34.08 -4.42
CA VAL A 769 0.54 35.14 -3.91
C VAL A 769 1.80 35.23 -4.77
N PRO A 770 1.86 36.14 -5.75
CA PRO A 770 3.05 36.37 -6.55
C PRO A 770 4.21 36.91 -5.68
N LEU A 771 5.41 36.36 -5.88
CA LEU A 771 6.63 36.89 -5.29
C LEU A 771 7.09 38.09 -6.11
N SER A 772 6.61 39.27 -5.72
CA SER A 772 6.79 40.51 -6.49
C SER A 772 7.08 41.68 -5.58
N LYS A 773 7.59 42.80 -6.16
CA LYS A 773 7.90 44.05 -5.44
C LYS A 773 6.65 44.71 -4.83
N GLU A 774 5.47 44.39 -5.36
CA GLU A 774 4.20 44.88 -4.80
C GLU A 774 3.84 44.18 -3.49
N ASN A 775 4.32 42.95 -3.31
CA ASN A 775 3.95 42.11 -2.17
C ASN A 775 5.08 42.02 -1.11
N PHE A 776 6.34 42.05 -1.53
CA PHE A 776 7.48 41.81 -0.63
C PHE A 776 8.66 42.70 -0.98
N ASP A 777 9.54 42.95 0.00
CA ASP A 777 10.81 43.62 -0.23
C ASP A 777 11.79 42.66 -0.98
N MET A 778 11.77 42.75 -2.31
CA MET A 778 12.66 41.95 -3.17
C MET A 778 14.13 42.34 -3.05
N GLY A 779 14.44 43.49 -2.45
CA GLY A 779 15.82 43.93 -2.16
C GLY A 779 16.41 43.34 -0.87
N LEU A 780 15.58 42.69 -0.07
CA LEU A 780 15.98 42.03 1.15
C LEU A 780 17.02 40.93 0.85
N CYS A 781 18.01 40.70 1.73
CA CYS A 781 19.00 39.62 1.66
C CYS A 781 19.78 39.59 0.31
N PRO A 782 20.58 40.61 -0.01
CA PRO A 782 21.34 40.61 -1.27
C PRO A 782 22.27 39.40 -1.39
N GLY A 783 22.25 38.76 -2.54
CA GLY A 783 23.08 37.61 -2.85
C GLY A 783 22.56 36.25 -2.32
N LEU A 784 21.41 36.22 -1.64
CA LEU A 784 20.75 34.99 -1.20
C LEU A 784 19.43 34.76 -2.00
N THR A 785 19.19 33.51 -2.37
CA THR A 785 17.89 33.11 -2.94
C THR A 785 16.82 33.14 -1.85
N LYS A 786 15.80 33.93 -2.03
CA LYS A 786 14.71 34.10 -1.07
C LYS A 786 13.64 33.03 -1.26
N LYS A 787 12.93 32.76 -0.17
CA LYS A 787 11.81 31.80 -0.10
C LYS A 787 10.63 32.44 0.59
N LEU A 788 9.46 32.08 0.18
CA LEU A 788 8.22 32.35 0.92
C LEU A 788 7.73 31.03 1.53
N ALA A 789 7.66 30.97 2.86
CA ALA A 789 7.02 29.88 3.58
C ALA A 789 5.73 30.37 4.24
N VAL A 790 4.64 29.62 4.07
CA VAL A 790 3.32 29.94 4.65
C VAL A 790 2.69 28.69 5.23
N GLU A 791 2.04 28.83 6.39
CA GLU A 791 1.22 27.80 7.02
C GLU A 791 -0.13 28.39 7.41
N ALA A 792 -1.20 27.75 6.96
CA ALA A 792 -2.58 28.20 7.13
C ALA A 792 -3.48 27.08 7.66
N VAL A 793 -4.50 27.46 8.44
CA VAL A 793 -5.55 26.58 8.95
C VAL A 793 -6.73 26.61 8.00
N CYS A 794 -7.27 25.43 7.71
CA CYS A 794 -8.53 25.26 6.96
C CYS A 794 -9.66 24.89 7.93
N SER A 795 -10.74 25.68 7.93
CA SER A 795 -11.96 25.36 8.69
C SER A 795 -13.23 25.72 7.91
N SER A 796 -14.33 25.05 8.24
CA SER A 796 -15.69 25.31 7.69
C SER A 796 -16.31 26.56 8.30
#